data_417ce4394f9d447aeec1457b9038c379
#
_entry.id   417ce4394f9d447aeec1457b9038c379
#
_cell.length_a   1.000
_cell.length_b   1.000
_cell.length_c   1.000
_cell.angle_alpha   90.00
_cell.angle_beta   90.00
_cell.angle_gamma   90.00
#
_symmetry.space_group_name_H-M   'P 1'
#
loop_
_entity.id
_entity.type
_entity.pdbx_description
1 polymer ?
#
loop_
_entity_poly.entity_id
_entity_poly.type
_entity_poly.pdbx_seq_one_letter_code
_entity_poly.pdbx_strand_id
1 'polypeptide(L)'
;MENLIIPCKSRLPVVVPPPPTPQPKQDTPLGFTTRPFISLSRKTHPRMADAHLNYLCRKGHLREAIAVLDYVGQNGLKVRPNTYAKLVESCITENSIQLGRKVHAMVDLVEVLPLFVETKLVGMYAKCGSLDDARKVFDGMLERNLYTWSAIIGAYSREKRWREAVDMFYSMVEEGVMPDGFLFPKILQACGNAGDIRTGMLIHSIVIKSGMFSHERVTNTVLAVYAKCGELNSARRLFDSMEHKDTVTWNSLISGYCQKGEMDEAYRLFDAMQKEGTKPGLVTWNVLIAGYSQMGKYDVALELMSKMESQGLVPDVFTWTSLISGFGQNNRQSQALDLFREMLMVGIKPNGVTITSAISACTSLQALNRGKEVHSVAVKMGLGDNVLVGNSLIDMYSKREELEAARWVFDVIKDKDVYSWNSMIKGYFNAGYGGKAHELFLTMQESDVRPNVITWNVMISGYMQNGDDDQAMNLFQRMEKDGKVKRNTASWNSLISGYTQNGQMDKALGIFREMQSLHVSLNSVTVLSVLPSCANLIAINKVKEIHGCVVRRDLESVLSVSNSLIDTYAKSGKIEYSRRLFDRVTSKDIITWNSMIGGYIWHGCHRSALDLYDLMRQFGLKPNRGTFLSILNAYSLAGLVEEGKRVFSTITEELLIVPALEHYIAMVELYGRAGRLGEAVEFIENMPLEPDFSIWLALFSACRIHKNIALAVLAAERLLEFEVGNHSIYQLLSQTFGLYGKSEHALKLKRLEKDALARKSPGESWIIKGNKVYRFIADCSTPYFEHLHSWLREIEEKVRGFESYDRLCIEEEEKEETGRIHSEKLAIAFALAGKYRAPQTIRIMKNSRMCVDCHKTAKYVTLSYGCEIYLSDSKCLHHFKDGVCSCGDYW
;
A
#
# COMPACT_ATOMS: atom_id res chain seq x y z
N MET A 1 33.66 14.55 -34.00
CA MET A 1 33.00 13.99 -35.20
C MET A 1 31.54 14.02 -34.92
N GLU A 2 30.85 15.12 -35.02
CA GLU A 2 30.22 15.84 -36.16
C GLU A 2 29.21 14.99 -36.91
N ASN A 3 27.95 15.46 -36.66
CA ASN A 3 26.85 15.56 -37.61
C ASN A 3 26.14 14.31 -38.10
N LEU A 4 24.90 14.17 -37.59
CA LEU A 4 23.76 14.07 -38.51
C LEU A 4 22.45 14.36 -37.74
N ILE A 5 22.12 15.65 -37.69
CA ILE A 5 20.79 16.13 -37.33
C ILE A 5 19.93 16.07 -38.58
N ILE A 6 18.90 15.21 -38.57
CA ILE A 6 17.81 15.27 -39.54
C ILE A 6 16.60 15.84 -38.81
N PRO A 7 16.06 17.00 -39.18
CA PRO A 7 14.85 17.54 -38.56
C PRO A 7 13.62 16.79 -39.04
N CYS A 8 13.01 16.00 -38.21
CA CYS A 8 11.70 15.41 -38.47
C CYS A 8 10.62 16.50 -38.26
N LYS A 9 10.17 17.10 -39.34
CA LYS A 9 8.97 17.94 -39.37
C LYS A 9 7.76 17.11 -38.92
N SER A 10 7.24 17.41 -37.73
CA SER A 10 5.96 16.94 -37.26
C SER A 10 4.83 17.42 -38.14
N ARG A 11 4.35 16.59 -39.07
CA ARG A 11 3.01 16.72 -39.61
C ARG A 11 2.06 16.00 -38.66
N LEU A 12 1.24 16.78 -37.99
CA LEU A 12 0.02 16.30 -37.33
C LEU A 12 -0.81 15.55 -38.37
N PRO A 13 -1.32 14.35 -38.11
CA PRO A 13 -2.29 13.72 -38.97
C PRO A 13 -3.58 14.53 -38.92
N VAL A 14 -4.03 14.96 -40.11
CA VAL A 14 -5.35 15.55 -40.30
C VAL A 14 -6.38 14.54 -39.80
N VAL A 15 -7.16 14.95 -38.81
CA VAL A 15 -8.31 14.19 -38.29
C VAL A 15 -9.34 14.22 -39.44
N VAL A 16 -9.45 13.11 -40.14
CA VAL A 16 -10.60 12.85 -41.01
C VAL A 16 -11.75 12.53 -40.09
N PRO A 17 -12.88 13.24 -40.13
CA PRO A 17 -14.04 12.90 -39.34
C PRO A 17 -14.50 11.48 -39.71
N PRO A 18 -14.91 10.67 -38.68
CA PRO A 18 -15.44 9.35 -38.98
C PRO A 18 -16.69 9.46 -39.83
N PRO A 19 -16.93 8.49 -40.73
CA PRO A 19 -18.16 8.47 -41.49
C PRO A 19 -19.37 8.42 -40.57
N PRO A 20 -20.51 9.02 -40.92
CA PRO A 20 -21.65 9.08 -40.05
C PRO A 20 -22.10 7.68 -39.68
N THR A 21 -22.24 7.45 -38.37
CA THR A 21 -22.83 6.24 -37.81
C THR A 21 -24.16 5.95 -38.49
N PRO A 22 -24.40 4.74 -39.00
CA PRO A 22 -25.69 4.37 -39.50
C PRO A 22 -26.71 4.47 -38.33
N GLN A 23 -27.73 5.26 -38.55
CA GLN A 23 -28.89 5.33 -37.63
C GLN A 23 -29.41 3.92 -37.38
N PRO A 24 -29.88 3.59 -36.17
CA PRO A 24 -30.51 2.31 -35.94
C PRO A 24 -31.73 2.20 -36.85
N LYS A 25 -31.64 1.27 -37.79
CA LYS A 25 -32.79 0.87 -38.58
C LYS A 25 -33.82 0.35 -37.61
N GLN A 26 -34.96 1.01 -37.56
CA GLN A 26 -36.17 0.49 -36.97
C GLN A 26 -36.33 -0.96 -37.43
N ASP A 27 -36.39 -1.88 -36.47
CA ASP A 27 -36.73 -3.28 -36.68
C ASP A 27 -38.12 -3.35 -37.32
N THR A 28 -38.13 -3.39 -38.64
CA THR A 28 -39.23 -4.00 -39.36
C THR A 28 -39.15 -5.49 -39.10
N PRO A 29 -40.22 -6.15 -38.77
CA PRO A 29 -40.20 -7.58 -38.54
C PRO A 29 -39.69 -8.28 -39.77
N LEU A 30 -38.49 -8.90 -39.62
CA LEU A 30 -37.89 -9.73 -40.69
C LEU A 30 -38.88 -10.82 -41.07
N GLY A 31 -39.41 -10.64 -42.27
CA GLY A 31 -40.23 -11.66 -42.92
C GLY A 31 -39.52 -13.00 -42.86
N PHE A 32 -40.13 -13.93 -42.23
CA PHE A 32 -39.72 -15.35 -42.19
C PHE A 32 -39.71 -15.86 -43.66
N THR A 33 -38.51 -16.03 -44.21
CA THR A 33 -38.37 -16.92 -45.38
C THR A 33 -38.57 -18.33 -44.83
N THR A 34 -39.81 -18.80 -44.94
CA THR A 34 -40.22 -20.15 -44.71
C THR A 34 -39.48 -21.09 -45.67
N ARG A 35 -38.36 -21.67 -45.24
CA ARG A 35 -37.95 -23.00 -45.70
C ARG A 35 -38.94 -23.99 -45.10
N PRO A 36 -39.29 -25.08 -45.79
CA PRO A 36 -40.46 -25.85 -45.44
C PRO A 36 -40.34 -26.40 -44.03
N PHE A 37 -41.11 -25.85 -43.09
CA PHE A 37 -41.50 -26.59 -41.93
C PHE A 37 -42.13 -27.85 -42.45
N ILE A 38 -41.53 -29.02 -42.16
CA ILE A 38 -42.22 -30.28 -42.27
C ILE A 38 -43.45 -30.07 -41.38
N SER A 39 -44.62 -29.97 -41.99
CA SER A 39 -45.87 -29.79 -41.28
C SER A 39 -46.07 -31.00 -40.40
N LEU A 40 -45.68 -30.89 -39.14
CA LEU A 40 -46.01 -31.85 -38.10
C LEU A 40 -47.54 -31.76 -37.96
N SER A 41 -48.28 -32.63 -38.68
CA SER A 41 -49.69 -32.70 -38.61
C SER A 41 -50.10 -33.17 -37.17
N ARG A 42 -51.31 -32.83 -36.74
CA ARG A 42 -51.89 -33.24 -35.42
C ARG A 42 -51.85 -34.79 -35.15
N LYS A 43 -51.34 -35.56 -36.06
CA LYS A 43 -51.20 -37.03 -35.99
C LYS A 43 -49.74 -37.49 -35.91
N THR A 44 -48.77 -36.62 -35.55
CA THR A 44 -47.37 -37.06 -35.49
C THR A 44 -47.15 -37.99 -34.31
N HIS A 45 -46.72 -39.20 -34.62
CA HIS A 45 -46.40 -40.22 -33.60
C HIS A 45 -45.19 -39.76 -32.75
N PRO A 46 -45.19 -39.91 -31.41
CA PRO A 46 -44.09 -39.47 -30.53
C PRO A 46 -42.69 -39.90 -30.97
N ARG A 47 -42.57 -41.10 -31.58
CA ARG A 47 -41.28 -41.59 -32.12
C ARG A 47 -40.72 -40.75 -33.26
N MET A 48 -41.56 -40.09 -34.08
CA MET A 48 -41.11 -39.20 -35.17
C MET A 48 -40.59 -37.86 -34.62
N ALA A 49 -41.21 -37.32 -33.58
CA ALA A 49 -40.77 -36.12 -32.93
C ALA A 49 -39.37 -36.32 -32.27
N ASP A 50 -39.18 -37.43 -31.54
CA ASP A 50 -37.88 -37.81 -30.98
C ASP A 50 -36.78 -37.98 -32.04
N ALA A 51 -37.11 -38.66 -33.16
CA ALA A 51 -36.15 -38.83 -34.25
C ALA A 51 -35.74 -37.51 -34.90
N HIS A 52 -36.70 -36.56 -35.04
CA HIS A 52 -36.45 -35.25 -35.62
C HIS A 52 -35.64 -34.39 -34.69
N LEU A 53 -35.97 -34.35 -33.39
CA LEU A 53 -35.18 -33.62 -32.37
C LEU A 53 -33.73 -34.13 -32.30
N ASN A 54 -33.55 -35.47 -32.30
CA ASN A 54 -32.22 -36.06 -32.32
C ASN A 54 -31.45 -35.77 -33.62
N TYR A 55 -32.11 -35.62 -34.77
CA TYR A 55 -31.47 -35.23 -36.01
C TYR A 55 -31.00 -33.75 -35.93
N LEU A 56 -31.85 -32.83 -35.46
CA LEU A 56 -31.50 -31.43 -35.30
C LEU A 56 -30.32 -31.20 -34.33
N CYS A 57 -30.31 -31.93 -33.18
CA CYS A 57 -29.21 -31.92 -32.24
C CYS A 57 -27.88 -32.35 -32.89
N ARG A 58 -27.91 -33.45 -33.69
CA ARG A 58 -26.70 -33.92 -34.39
C ARG A 58 -26.18 -32.96 -35.44
N LYS A 59 -27.04 -32.11 -36.03
CA LYS A 59 -26.69 -31.10 -37.02
C LYS A 59 -26.27 -29.75 -36.41
N GLY A 60 -26.40 -29.60 -35.10
CA GLY A 60 -26.10 -28.34 -34.42
C GLY A 60 -27.18 -27.24 -34.56
N HIS A 61 -28.41 -27.62 -34.98
CA HIS A 61 -29.53 -26.67 -35.11
C HIS A 61 -30.33 -26.58 -33.81
N LEU A 62 -29.72 -26.15 -32.74
CA LEU A 62 -30.31 -26.14 -31.39
C LEU A 62 -31.53 -25.22 -31.28
N ARG A 63 -31.53 -24.05 -31.91
CA ARG A 63 -32.69 -23.13 -31.89
C ARG A 63 -33.92 -23.75 -32.56
N GLU A 64 -33.74 -24.47 -33.66
CA GLU A 64 -34.82 -25.14 -34.34
C GLU A 64 -35.29 -26.36 -33.51
N ALA A 65 -34.35 -27.08 -32.86
CA ALA A 65 -34.70 -28.20 -31.98
C ALA A 65 -35.55 -27.75 -30.80
N ILE A 66 -35.25 -26.57 -30.20
CA ILE A 66 -36.06 -26.00 -29.11
C ILE A 66 -37.43 -25.55 -29.60
N ALA A 67 -37.54 -24.93 -30.78
CA ALA A 67 -38.83 -24.57 -31.36
C ALA A 67 -39.73 -25.79 -31.61
N VAL A 68 -39.12 -26.91 -32.05
CA VAL A 68 -39.83 -28.20 -32.19
C VAL A 68 -40.21 -28.79 -30.83
N LEU A 69 -39.33 -28.63 -29.80
CA LEU A 69 -39.62 -29.07 -28.45
C LEU A 69 -40.79 -28.28 -27.83
N ASP A 70 -40.83 -26.93 -28.02
CA ASP A 70 -41.94 -26.07 -27.60
C ASP A 70 -43.27 -26.51 -28.23
N TYR A 71 -43.26 -26.80 -29.52
CA TYR A 71 -44.43 -27.35 -30.25
C TYR A 71 -44.90 -28.70 -29.71
N VAL A 72 -43.97 -29.63 -29.45
CA VAL A 72 -44.23 -30.96 -28.90
C VAL A 72 -44.84 -30.84 -27.49
N GLY A 73 -44.31 -29.94 -26.67
CA GLY A 73 -44.83 -29.65 -25.33
C GLY A 73 -46.27 -29.09 -25.34
N GLN A 74 -46.53 -28.10 -26.23
CA GLN A 74 -47.86 -27.50 -26.39
C GLN A 74 -48.91 -28.52 -26.84
N ASN A 75 -48.54 -29.59 -27.57
CA ASN A 75 -49.42 -30.65 -28.02
C ASN A 75 -49.47 -31.88 -27.08
N GLY A 76 -48.87 -31.79 -25.89
CA GLY A 76 -48.88 -32.87 -24.89
C GLY A 76 -48.17 -34.17 -25.30
N LEU A 77 -47.28 -34.09 -26.28
CA LEU A 77 -46.47 -35.24 -26.72
C LEU A 77 -45.30 -35.48 -25.78
N LYS A 78 -45.15 -36.73 -25.29
CA LYS A 78 -44.03 -37.07 -24.40
C LYS A 78 -42.74 -37.31 -25.19
N VAL A 79 -41.66 -36.63 -24.84
CA VAL A 79 -40.31 -36.80 -25.36
C VAL A 79 -39.55 -37.79 -24.49
N ARG A 80 -38.70 -38.62 -25.11
CA ARG A 80 -37.91 -39.62 -24.36
C ARG A 80 -36.77 -38.95 -23.57
N PRO A 81 -36.43 -39.44 -22.35
CA PRO A 81 -35.35 -38.91 -21.54
C PRO A 81 -33.99 -38.81 -22.26
N ASN A 82 -33.68 -39.78 -23.12
CA ASN A 82 -32.46 -39.76 -23.94
C ASN A 82 -32.42 -38.59 -24.92
N THR A 83 -33.56 -38.13 -25.40
CA THR A 83 -33.64 -36.95 -26.29
C THR A 83 -33.39 -35.66 -25.52
N TYR A 84 -33.93 -35.51 -24.30
CA TYR A 84 -33.60 -34.40 -23.40
C TYR A 84 -32.11 -34.35 -23.06
N ALA A 85 -31.49 -35.49 -22.75
CA ALA A 85 -30.07 -35.61 -22.49
C ALA A 85 -29.20 -35.09 -23.67
N LYS A 86 -29.61 -35.37 -24.92
CA LYS A 86 -28.91 -34.85 -26.10
C LYS A 86 -29.13 -33.35 -26.33
N LEU A 87 -30.34 -32.87 -26.07
CA LEU A 87 -30.62 -31.43 -26.11
C LEU A 87 -29.75 -30.65 -25.09
N VAL A 88 -29.62 -31.19 -23.88
CA VAL A 88 -28.74 -30.63 -22.84
C VAL A 88 -27.26 -30.69 -23.31
N GLU A 89 -26.80 -31.76 -23.93
CA GLU A 89 -25.46 -31.85 -24.53
C GLU A 89 -25.24 -30.78 -25.64
N SER A 90 -26.25 -30.59 -26.50
CA SER A 90 -26.17 -29.55 -27.53
C SER A 90 -26.11 -28.13 -26.93
N CYS A 91 -26.80 -27.88 -25.81
CA CYS A 91 -26.68 -26.63 -25.09
C CYS A 91 -25.25 -26.38 -24.53
N ILE A 92 -24.58 -27.47 -24.10
CA ILE A 92 -23.17 -27.39 -23.65
C ILE A 92 -22.25 -27.05 -24.82
N THR A 93 -22.46 -27.67 -26.00
CA THR A 93 -21.58 -27.40 -27.15
C THR A 93 -21.72 -25.98 -27.70
N GLU A 94 -22.92 -25.41 -27.66
CA GLU A 94 -23.20 -24.04 -28.08
C GLU A 94 -22.95 -22.98 -26.97
N ASN A 95 -22.60 -23.43 -25.75
CA ASN A 95 -22.41 -22.61 -24.57
C ASN A 95 -23.57 -21.61 -24.31
N SER A 96 -24.81 -22.05 -24.54
CA SER A 96 -25.99 -21.21 -24.44
C SER A 96 -26.84 -21.53 -23.22
N ILE A 97 -26.65 -20.73 -22.16
CA ILE A 97 -27.37 -20.87 -20.90
C ILE A 97 -28.88 -20.56 -21.05
N GLN A 98 -29.23 -19.56 -21.89
CA GLN A 98 -30.65 -19.18 -22.09
C GLN A 98 -31.44 -20.33 -22.73
N LEU A 99 -30.87 -21.01 -23.72
CA LEU A 99 -31.50 -22.17 -24.34
C LEU A 99 -31.52 -23.34 -23.37
N GLY A 100 -30.50 -23.52 -22.57
CA GLY A 100 -30.46 -24.53 -21.51
C GLY A 100 -31.55 -24.35 -20.46
N ARG A 101 -31.82 -23.13 -20.02
CA ARG A 101 -32.94 -22.82 -19.10
C ARG A 101 -34.31 -23.19 -19.72
N LYS A 102 -34.50 -22.95 -21.02
CA LYS A 102 -35.74 -23.36 -21.71
C LYS A 102 -35.90 -24.88 -21.75
N VAL A 103 -34.84 -25.62 -22.07
CA VAL A 103 -34.86 -27.09 -22.03
C VAL A 103 -35.16 -27.59 -20.61
N HIS A 104 -34.55 -26.97 -19.59
CA HIS A 104 -34.81 -27.34 -18.20
C HIS A 104 -36.26 -27.12 -17.79
N ALA A 105 -36.85 -25.99 -18.13
CA ALA A 105 -38.26 -25.69 -17.84
C ALA A 105 -39.24 -26.72 -18.48
N MET A 106 -38.85 -27.28 -19.65
CA MET A 106 -39.63 -28.35 -20.29
C MET A 106 -39.41 -29.71 -19.64
N VAL A 107 -38.22 -29.93 -19.10
CA VAL A 107 -37.86 -31.16 -18.37
C VAL A 107 -38.59 -31.20 -17.03
N ASP A 108 -38.77 -30.06 -16.33
CA ASP A 108 -39.51 -29.94 -15.06
C ASP A 108 -41.00 -30.33 -15.16
N LEU A 109 -41.56 -30.32 -16.36
CA LEU A 109 -42.92 -30.77 -16.61
C LEU A 109 -43.08 -32.32 -16.67
N VAL A 110 -41.99 -33.06 -16.56
CA VAL A 110 -41.97 -34.53 -16.58
C VAL A 110 -42.00 -35.08 -15.15
N GLU A 111 -43.05 -35.83 -14.81
CA GLU A 111 -43.33 -36.29 -13.43
C GLU A 111 -42.22 -37.12 -12.76
N VAL A 112 -41.38 -37.78 -13.51
CA VAL A 112 -40.25 -38.61 -13.02
C VAL A 112 -39.08 -38.47 -13.97
N LEU A 113 -38.02 -37.81 -13.49
CA LEU A 113 -36.80 -37.64 -14.24
C LEU A 113 -35.78 -38.74 -13.92
N PRO A 114 -35.20 -39.37 -14.91
CA PRO A 114 -34.09 -40.30 -14.67
C PRO A 114 -32.83 -39.55 -14.22
N LEU A 115 -32.14 -40.06 -13.21
CA LEU A 115 -30.91 -39.50 -12.60
C LEU A 115 -29.87 -39.04 -13.63
N PHE A 116 -29.73 -39.72 -14.79
CA PHE A 116 -28.74 -39.32 -15.80
C PHE A 116 -29.09 -37.99 -16.51
N VAL A 117 -30.37 -37.61 -16.60
CA VAL A 117 -30.81 -36.32 -17.18
C VAL A 117 -30.50 -35.19 -16.21
N GLU A 118 -30.85 -35.38 -14.94
CA GLU A 118 -30.53 -34.40 -13.87
C GLU A 118 -29.02 -34.21 -13.77
N THR A 119 -28.22 -35.25 -13.78
CA THR A 119 -26.76 -35.19 -13.81
C THR A 119 -26.24 -34.37 -14.98
N LYS A 120 -26.84 -34.52 -16.18
CA LYS A 120 -26.47 -33.74 -17.37
C LYS A 120 -26.90 -32.28 -17.24
N LEU A 121 -28.03 -31.97 -16.61
CA LEU A 121 -28.49 -30.60 -16.33
C LEU A 121 -27.50 -29.89 -15.38
N VAL A 122 -27.13 -30.53 -14.26
CA VAL A 122 -26.08 -29.99 -13.36
C VAL A 122 -24.79 -29.74 -14.14
N GLY A 123 -24.36 -30.70 -14.97
CA GLY A 123 -23.17 -30.57 -15.81
C GLY A 123 -23.27 -29.46 -16.85
N MET A 124 -24.44 -29.20 -17.42
CA MET A 124 -24.69 -28.11 -18.36
C MET A 124 -24.55 -26.75 -17.68
N TYR A 125 -25.28 -26.52 -16.60
CA TYR A 125 -25.18 -25.26 -15.86
C TYR A 125 -23.78 -25.01 -15.34
N ALA A 126 -23.13 -26.07 -14.82
CA ALA A 126 -21.74 -26.02 -14.38
C ALA A 126 -20.76 -25.61 -15.48
N LYS A 127 -20.95 -26.06 -16.73
CA LYS A 127 -20.09 -25.74 -17.88
C LYS A 127 -20.42 -24.40 -18.51
N CYS A 128 -21.69 -23.99 -18.51
CA CYS A 128 -22.17 -22.70 -19.05
C CYS A 128 -21.98 -21.53 -18.06
N GLY A 129 -21.34 -21.75 -16.90
CA GLY A 129 -20.98 -20.67 -15.96
C GLY A 129 -22.12 -20.19 -15.04
N SER A 130 -23.21 -20.95 -14.87
CA SER A 130 -24.25 -20.62 -13.90
C SER A 130 -24.22 -21.57 -12.71
N LEU A 131 -23.40 -21.21 -11.73
CA LEU A 131 -23.22 -22.02 -10.53
C LEU A 131 -24.49 -22.07 -9.68
N ASP A 132 -25.24 -20.96 -9.59
CA ASP A 132 -26.47 -20.88 -8.80
C ASP A 132 -27.58 -21.81 -9.36
N ASP A 133 -27.75 -21.88 -10.69
CA ASP A 133 -28.70 -22.78 -11.31
C ASP A 133 -28.23 -24.25 -11.18
N ALA A 134 -26.91 -24.50 -11.33
CA ALA A 134 -26.34 -25.81 -11.09
C ALA A 134 -26.60 -26.32 -9.67
N ARG A 135 -26.45 -25.39 -8.67
CA ARG A 135 -26.70 -25.70 -7.27
C ARG A 135 -28.17 -25.98 -6.97
N LYS A 136 -29.10 -25.21 -7.54
CA LYS A 136 -30.54 -25.45 -7.38
C LYS A 136 -30.94 -26.83 -7.87
N VAL A 137 -30.51 -27.19 -9.07
CA VAL A 137 -30.80 -28.54 -9.62
C VAL A 137 -30.19 -29.60 -8.74
N PHE A 138 -28.92 -29.42 -8.32
CA PHE A 138 -28.23 -30.40 -7.48
C PHE A 138 -28.91 -30.60 -6.13
N ASP A 139 -29.37 -29.50 -5.48
CA ASP A 139 -30.04 -29.59 -4.19
C ASP A 139 -31.46 -30.22 -4.30
N GLY A 140 -32.12 -30.07 -5.46
CA GLY A 140 -33.44 -30.71 -5.76
C GLY A 140 -33.38 -32.19 -6.07
N MET A 141 -32.19 -32.77 -6.33
CA MET A 141 -32.04 -34.18 -6.65
C MET A 141 -32.29 -35.08 -5.44
N LEU A 142 -33.08 -36.12 -5.63
CA LEU A 142 -33.33 -37.13 -4.59
C LEU A 142 -32.14 -38.07 -4.38
N GLU A 143 -31.49 -38.47 -5.47
CA GLU A 143 -30.29 -39.31 -5.43
C GLU A 143 -29.16 -38.62 -6.16
N ARG A 144 -27.94 -38.75 -5.63
CA ARG A 144 -26.74 -38.13 -6.21
C ARG A 144 -25.67 -39.18 -6.46
N ASN A 145 -25.14 -39.20 -7.67
CA ASN A 145 -24.07 -40.13 -8.05
C ASN A 145 -22.72 -39.42 -8.13
N LEU A 146 -21.63 -40.18 -8.24
CA LEU A 146 -20.26 -39.62 -8.32
C LEU A 146 -20.10 -38.58 -9.45
N TYR A 147 -20.79 -38.75 -10.59
CA TYR A 147 -20.69 -37.76 -11.69
C TYR A 147 -21.35 -36.46 -11.38
N THR A 148 -22.48 -36.47 -10.64
CA THR A 148 -23.17 -35.26 -10.19
C THR A 148 -22.30 -34.49 -9.21
N TRP A 149 -21.73 -35.17 -8.21
CA TRP A 149 -20.79 -34.59 -7.27
C TRP A 149 -19.54 -34.02 -7.97
N SER A 150 -18.95 -34.76 -8.92
CA SER A 150 -17.79 -34.29 -9.68
C SER A 150 -18.11 -33.07 -10.54
N ALA A 151 -19.34 -32.94 -11.04
CA ALA A 151 -19.78 -31.78 -11.83
C ALA A 151 -19.88 -30.53 -10.97
N ILE A 152 -20.53 -30.63 -9.80
CA ILE A 152 -20.72 -29.48 -8.91
C ILE A 152 -19.40 -29.01 -8.23
N ILE A 153 -18.60 -29.97 -7.73
CA ILE A 153 -17.27 -29.68 -7.16
C ILE A 153 -16.37 -29.03 -8.22
N GLY A 154 -16.41 -29.58 -9.46
CA GLY A 154 -15.66 -28.98 -10.57
C GLY A 154 -16.17 -27.58 -10.98
N ALA A 155 -17.45 -27.29 -10.80
CA ALA A 155 -18.00 -25.96 -11.02
C ALA A 155 -17.47 -24.94 -9.99
N TYR A 156 -17.56 -25.25 -8.69
CA TYR A 156 -16.99 -24.41 -7.61
C TYR A 156 -15.49 -24.18 -7.80
N SER A 157 -14.75 -25.23 -8.24
CA SER A 157 -13.31 -25.13 -8.49
C SER A 157 -12.98 -24.17 -9.66
N ARG A 158 -13.78 -24.16 -10.74
CA ARG A 158 -13.60 -23.21 -11.87
C ARG A 158 -13.86 -21.77 -11.48
N GLU A 159 -14.87 -21.55 -10.63
CA GLU A 159 -15.21 -20.22 -10.07
C GLU A 159 -14.22 -19.78 -8.96
N LYS A 160 -13.15 -20.56 -8.69
CA LYS A 160 -12.17 -20.31 -7.63
C LYS A 160 -12.79 -20.24 -6.21
N ARG A 161 -13.97 -20.81 -6.04
CA ARG A 161 -14.66 -20.91 -4.74
C ARG A 161 -14.21 -22.19 -4.03
N TRP A 162 -12.95 -22.21 -3.63
CA TRP A 162 -12.26 -23.41 -3.15
C TRP A 162 -12.86 -23.98 -1.87
N ARG A 163 -13.31 -23.12 -0.94
CA ARG A 163 -13.89 -23.56 0.34
C ARG A 163 -15.18 -24.30 0.11
N GLU A 164 -16.06 -23.76 -0.71
CA GLU A 164 -17.34 -24.38 -1.03
C GLU A 164 -17.15 -25.71 -1.82
N ALA A 165 -16.10 -25.79 -2.63
CA ALA A 165 -15.75 -27.06 -3.28
C ALA A 165 -15.37 -28.14 -2.25
N VAL A 166 -14.66 -27.75 -1.19
CA VAL A 166 -14.29 -28.63 -0.07
C VAL A 166 -15.53 -29.02 0.76
N ASP A 167 -16.43 -28.07 1.04
CA ASP A 167 -17.68 -28.34 1.76
C ASP A 167 -18.55 -29.37 1.00
N MET A 168 -18.62 -29.21 -0.32
CA MET A 168 -19.32 -30.19 -1.18
C MET A 168 -18.68 -31.58 -1.14
N PHE A 169 -17.37 -31.64 -1.02
CA PHE A 169 -16.67 -32.92 -0.89
C PHE A 169 -16.99 -33.62 0.45
N TYR A 170 -17.06 -32.85 1.55
CA TYR A 170 -17.47 -33.43 2.84
C TYR A 170 -18.90 -33.96 2.79
N SER A 171 -19.84 -33.20 2.23
CA SER A 171 -21.22 -33.66 2.06
C SER A 171 -21.33 -34.93 1.22
N MET A 172 -20.50 -35.04 0.17
CA MET A 172 -20.41 -36.27 -0.64
C MET A 172 -19.96 -37.47 0.17
N VAL A 173 -18.93 -37.30 1.00
CA VAL A 173 -18.42 -38.39 1.84
C VAL A 173 -19.42 -38.77 2.93
N GLU A 174 -20.15 -37.79 3.50
CA GLU A 174 -21.23 -38.03 4.47
C GLU A 174 -22.41 -38.76 3.87
N GLU A 175 -22.75 -38.53 2.59
CA GLU A 175 -23.76 -39.34 1.85
C GLU A 175 -23.25 -40.77 1.45
N GLY A 176 -22.01 -41.10 1.82
CA GLY A 176 -21.42 -42.40 1.57
C GLY A 176 -20.92 -42.63 0.13
N VAL A 177 -20.84 -41.56 -0.69
CA VAL A 177 -20.32 -41.65 -2.06
C VAL A 177 -18.82 -41.55 -2.04
N MET A 178 -18.11 -42.62 -2.47
CA MET A 178 -16.63 -42.60 -2.46
C MET A 178 -16.06 -41.90 -3.70
N PRO A 179 -15.04 -41.05 -3.53
CA PRO A 179 -14.36 -40.38 -4.63
C PRO A 179 -13.55 -41.38 -5.49
N ASP A 180 -13.41 -41.07 -6.77
CA ASP A 180 -12.57 -41.80 -7.71
C ASP A 180 -11.21 -41.13 -7.96
N GLY A 181 -10.33 -41.76 -8.72
CA GLY A 181 -9.02 -41.27 -9.11
C GLY A 181 -9.04 -39.96 -9.91
N PHE A 182 -10.20 -39.52 -10.43
CA PHE A 182 -10.38 -38.26 -11.15
C PHE A 182 -10.85 -37.12 -10.23
N LEU A 183 -11.60 -37.44 -9.19
CA LEU A 183 -12.12 -36.45 -8.26
C LEU A 183 -11.10 -36.07 -7.20
N PHE A 184 -10.31 -37.04 -6.68
CA PHE A 184 -9.24 -36.72 -5.70
C PHE A 184 -8.28 -35.62 -6.16
N PRO A 185 -7.72 -35.61 -7.38
CA PRO A 185 -6.87 -34.53 -7.82
C PRO A 185 -7.55 -33.15 -7.84
N LYS A 186 -8.84 -33.10 -8.21
CA LYS A 186 -9.58 -31.83 -8.25
C LYS A 186 -9.76 -31.23 -6.86
N ILE A 187 -10.16 -32.03 -5.89
CA ILE A 187 -10.41 -31.58 -4.54
C ILE A 187 -9.10 -31.28 -3.80
N LEU A 188 -8.06 -32.07 -4.00
CA LEU A 188 -6.72 -31.81 -3.48
C LEU A 188 -6.18 -30.49 -4.03
N GLN A 189 -6.35 -30.22 -5.33
CA GLN A 189 -5.98 -28.94 -5.92
C GLN A 189 -6.75 -27.78 -5.30
N ALA A 190 -8.04 -27.96 -5.00
CA ALA A 190 -8.84 -26.97 -4.29
C ALA A 190 -8.28 -26.69 -2.88
N CYS A 191 -7.92 -27.74 -2.12
CA CYS A 191 -7.28 -27.61 -0.81
C CYS A 191 -5.95 -26.84 -0.88
N GLY A 192 -5.08 -27.20 -1.84
CA GLY A 192 -3.81 -26.51 -2.05
C GLY A 192 -3.98 -25.02 -2.43
N ASN A 193 -5.03 -24.70 -3.21
CA ASN A 193 -5.34 -23.32 -3.57
C ASN A 193 -5.98 -22.51 -2.42
N ALA A 194 -6.74 -23.18 -1.54
CA ALA A 194 -7.31 -22.62 -0.34
C ALA A 194 -6.29 -22.45 0.80
N GLY A 195 -5.12 -23.08 0.71
CA GLY A 195 -4.14 -23.16 1.79
C GLY A 195 -4.60 -24.03 2.98
N ASP A 196 -5.58 -24.92 2.75
CA ASP A 196 -6.14 -25.77 3.81
C ASP A 196 -5.42 -27.12 3.90
N ILE A 197 -4.32 -27.10 4.62
CA ILE A 197 -3.50 -28.29 4.86
C ILE A 197 -4.22 -29.36 5.68
N ARG A 198 -5.10 -28.96 6.63
CA ARG A 198 -5.81 -29.92 7.50
C ARG A 198 -6.72 -30.80 6.69
N THR A 199 -7.52 -30.19 5.81
CA THR A 199 -8.35 -30.94 4.86
C THR A 199 -7.51 -31.76 3.89
N GLY A 200 -6.39 -31.23 3.41
CA GLY A 200 -5.43 -31.98 2.59
C GLY A 200 -4.92 -33.25 3.25
N MET A 201 -4.57 -33.19 4.54
CA MET A 201 -4.16 -34.39 5.32
C MET A 201 -5.29 -35.39 5.52
N LEU A 202 -6.52 -34.93 5.77
CA LEU A 202 -7.68 -35.82 5.87
C LEU A 202 -7.94 -36.57 4.54
N ILE A 203 -7.90 -35.83 3.42
CA ILE A 203 -8.08 -36.42 2.10
C ILE A 203 -6.96 -37.45 1.79
N HIS A 204 -5.71 -37.13 2.16
CA HIS A 204 -4.60 -38.08 2.04
C HIS A 204 -4.88 -39.38 2.81
N SER A 205 -5.43 -39.29 4.02
CA SER A 205 -5.80 -40.48 4.79
C SER A 205 -6.92 -41.31 4.10
N ILE A 206 -7.87 -40.65 3.43
CA ILE A 206 -8.93 -41.31 2.64
C ILE A 206 -8.34 -41.95 1.39
N VAL A 207 -7.40 -41.30 0.71
CA VAL A 207 -6.67 -41.86 -0.45
C VAL A 207 -5.93 -43.13 -0.07
N ILE A 208 -5.28 -43.18 1.09
CA ILE A 208 -4.60 -44.39 1.58
C ILE A 208 -5.63 -45.51 1.85
N LYS A 209 -6.72 -45.20 2.58
CA LYS A 209 -7.77 -46.17 2.93
C LYS A 209 -8.51 -46.70 1.72
N SER A 210 -8.67 -45.87 0.68
CA SER A 210 -9.35 -46.32 -0.57
C SER A 210 -8.44 -47.09 -1.53
N GLY A 211 -7.16 -47.30 -1.18
CA GLY A 211 -6.19 -47.97 -2.05
C GLY A 211 -5.75 -47.17 -3.27
N MET A 212 -6.15 -45.88 -3.37
CA MET A 212 -5.83 -45.04 -4.51
C MET A 212 -4.43 -44.42 -4.45
N PHE A 213 -3.65 -44.77 -3.43
CA PHE A 213 -2.28 -44.28 -3.25
C PHE A 213 -1.32 -44.83 -4.33
N SER A 214 -1.60 -45.95 -4.94
CA SER A 214 -0.86 -46.52 -6.10
C SER A 214 -1.06 -45.72 -7.41
N HIS A 215 -2.03 -44.80 -7.44
CA HIS A 215 -2.29 -43.98 -8.61
C HIS A 215 -1.34 -42.78 -8.62
N GLU A 216 -0.32 -42.78 -9.49
CA GLU A 216 0.70 -41.73 -9.61
C GLU A 216 0.12 -40.30 -9.63
N ARG A 217 -0.96 -40.11 -10.41
CA ARG A 217 -1.62 -38.77 -10.52
C ARG A 217 -2.19 -38.28 -9.19
N VAL A 218 -2.75 -39.15 -8.37
CA VAL A 218 -3.31 -38.81 -7.06
C VAL A 218 -2.17 -38.50 -6.11
N THR A 219 -1.15 -39.33 -6.06
CA THR A 219 0.01 -39.18 -5.16
C THR A 219 0.81 -37.91 -5.49
N ASN A 220 1.01 -37.62 -6.79
CA ASN A 220 1.63 -36.36 -7.22
C ASN A 220 0.83 -35.10 -6.78
N THR A 221 -0.52 -35.22 -6.77
CA THR A 221 -1.36 -34.10 -6.32
C THR A 221 -1.33 -33.96 -4.80
N VAL A 222 -1.26 -35.04 -4.03
CA VAL A 222 -1.06 -35.00 -2.57
C VAL A 222 0.28 -34.33 -2.26
N LEU A 223 1.35 -34.73 -2.96
CA LEU A 223 2.68 -34.12 -2.84
C LEU A 223 2.63 -32.59 -3.10
N ALA A 224 1.95 -32.19 -4.19
CA ALA A 224 1.80 -30.80 -4.57
C ALA A 224 1.03 -29.98 -3.51
N VAL A 225 0.02 -30.57 -2.84
CA VAL A 225 -0.69 -29.93 -1.72
C VAL A 225 0.24 -29.69 -0.54
N TYR A 226 0.97 -30.72 -0.10
CA TYR A 226 1.92 -30.56 0.99
C TYR A 226 2.98 -29.48 0.68
N ALA A 227 3.55 -29.54 -0.53
CA ALA A 227 4.54 -28.57 -0.98
C ALA A 227 3.97 -27.15 -1.02
N LYS A 228 2.77 -26.97 -1.57
CA LYS A 228 2.12 -25.66 -1.71
C LYS A 228 1.65 -25.05 -0.39
N CYS A 229 1.24 -25.90 0.56
CA CYS A 229 0.86 -25.46 1.90
C CYS A 229 2.07 -25.25 2.84
N GLY A 230 3.31 -25.46 2.37
CA GLY A 230 4.53 -25.24 3.13
C GLY A 230 4.95 -26.36 4.09
N GLU A 231 4.25 -27.51 4.08
CA GLU A 231 4.59 -28.70 4.87
C GLU A 231 5.66 -29.54 4.16
N LEU A 232 6.85 -28.95 3.96
CA LEU A 232 7.93 -29.54 3.16
C LEU A 232 8.48 -30.84 3.75
N ASN A 233 8.49 -31.00 5.07
CA ASN A 233 8.92 -32.24 5.71
C ASN A 233 8.00 -33.42 5.35
N SER A 234 6.70 -33.20 5.33
CA SER A 234 5.71 -34.20 4.95
C SER A 234 5.77 -34.48 3.43
N ALA A 235 5.95 -33.42 2.63
CA ALA A 235 6.17 -33.54 1.19
C ALA A 235 7.44 -34.36 0.89
N ARG A 236 8.54 -34.12 1.60
CA ARG A 236 9.81 -34.83 1.41
C ARG A 236 9.67 -36.32 1.74
N ARG A 237 9.06 -36.66 2.89
CA ARG A 237 8.82 -38.06 3.27
C ARG A 237 7.98 -38.81 2.25
N LEU A 238 6.94 -38.13 1.74
CA LEU A 238 6.09 -38.72 0.68
C LEU A 238 6.90 -38.94 -0.60
N PHE A 239 7.67 -37.94 -1.03
CA PHE A 239 8.54 -38.00 -2.20
C PHE A 239 9.56 -39.15 -2.09
N ASP A 240 10.20 -39.30 -0.92
CA ASP A 240 11.20 -40.37 -0.69
C ASP A 240 10.58 -41.78 -0.67
N SER A 241 9.28 -41.90 -0.32
CA SER A 241 8.52 -43.18 -0.35
C SER A 241 8.04 -43.60 -1.73
N MET A 242 8.12 -42.69 -2.74
CA MET A 242 7.66 -43.00 -4.10
C MET A 242 8.70 -43.84 -4.86
N GLU A 243 8.29 -44.98 -5.42
CA GLU A 243 9.19 -45.84 -6.23
C GLU A 243 9.52 -45.19 -7.57
N HIS A 244 8.52 -44.61 -8.22
CA HIS A 244 8.67 -43.89 -9.48
C HIS A 244 8.48 -42.39 -9.31
N LYS A 245 9.46 -41.63 -9.75
CA LYS A 245 9.47 -40.17 -9.70
C LYS A 245 9.50 -39.59 -11.11
N ASP A 246 8.38 -39.07 -11.56
CA ASP A 246 8.27 -38.43 -12.86
C ASP A 246 8.68 -36.90 -12.75
N THR A 247 8.76 -36.23 -13.88
CA THR A 247 9.08 -34.80 -13.90
C THR A 247 8.11 -33.92 -13.08
N VAL A 248 6.83 -34.35 -12.97
CA VAL A 248 5.81 -33.62 -12.20
C VAL A 248 6.06 -33.76 -10.70
N THR A 249 6.46 -34.97 -10.26
CA THR A 249 6.85 -35.24 -8.87
C THR A 249 8.00 -34.33 -8.43
N TRP A 250 9.09 -34.30 -9.21
CA TRP A 250 10.24 -33.45 -8.95
C TRP A 250 9.87 -31.96 -8.95
N ASN A 251 9.15 -31.49 -9.95
CA ASN A 251 8.74 -30.10 -10.07
C ASN A 251 7.84 -29.64 -8.91
N SER A 252 6.98 -30.52 -8.41
CA SER A 252 6.09 -30.22 -7.29
C SER A 252 6.90 -29.93 -6.01
N LEU A 253 7.91 -30.75 -5.74
CA LEU A 253 8.75 -30.58 -4.55
C LEU A 253 9.71 -29.40 -4.69
N ILE A 254 10.37 -29.25 -5.85
CA ILE A 254 11.26 -28.10 -6.15
C ILE A 254 10.47 -26.78 -6.01
N SER A 255 9.25 -26.73 -6.58
CA SER A 255 8.37 -25.55 -6.47
C SER A 255 8.02 -25.21 -5.03
N GLY A 256 7.77 -26.22 -4.19
CA GLY A 256 7.49 -26.02 -2.77
C GLY A 256 8.68 -25.38 -2.03
N TYR A 257 9.90 -25.88 -2.24
CA TYR A 257 11.11 -25.29 -1.65
C TYR A 257 11.38 -23.87 -2.16
N CYS A 258 11.18 -23.63 -3.47
CA CYS A 258 11.30 -22.27 -4.05
C CYS A 258 10.29 -21.29 -3.42
N GLN A 259 9.03 -21.70 -3.25
CA GLN A 259 8.00 -20.84 -2.64
C GLN A 259 8.30 -20.49 -1.17
N LYS A 260 8.96 -21.40 -0.45
CA LYS A 260 9.38 -21.15 0.93
C LYS A 260 10.70 -20.37 1.05
N GLY A 261 11.38 -20.15 -0.08
CA GLY A 261 12.66 -19.46 -0.13
C GLY A 261 13.88 -20.33 0.21
N GLU A 262 13.71 -21.65 0.36
CA GLU A 262 14.77 -22.62 0.63
C GLU A 262 15.47 -23.02 -0.67
N MET A 263 16.13 -22.05 -1.33
CA MET A 263 16.69 -22.23 -2.68
C MET A 263 17.83 -23.25 -2.76
N ASP A 264 18.59 -23.42 -1.67
CA ASP A 264 19.71 -24.37 -1.64
C ASP A 264 19.19 -25.83 -1.73
N GLU A 265 18.10 -26.14 -1.01
CA GLU A 265 17.45 -27.45 -1.12
C GLU A 265 16.77 -27.64 -2.48
N ALA A 266 16.12 -26.60 -3.02
CA ALA A 266 15.55 -26.64 -4.37
C ALA A 266 16.60 -26.99 -5.43
N TYR A 267 17.79 -26.37 -5.31
CA TYR A 267 18.91 -26.64 -6.25
C TYR A 267 19.48 -28.06 -6.07
N ARG A 268 19.62 -28.53 -4.82
CA ARG A 268 20.06 -29.94 -4.55
C ARG A 268 19.09 -30.95 -5.16
N LEU A 269 17.78 -30.70 -5.07
CA LEU A 269 16.78 -31.55 -5.71
C LEU A 269 16.87 -31.54 -7.23
N PHE A 270 17.13 -30.37 -7.81
CA PHE A 270 17.36 -30.24 -9.25
C PHE A 270 18.58 -31.06 -9.69
N ASP A 271 19.66 -31.01 -8.93
CA ASP A 271 20.89 -31.77 -9.19
C ASP A 271 20.65 -33.28 -9.02
N ALA A 272 19.87 -33.68 -8.00
CA ALA A 272 19.47 -35.07 -7.78
C ALA A 272 18.60 -35.58 -8.93
N MET A 273 17.64 -34.80 -9.43
CA MET A 273 16.79 -35.13 -10.59
C MET A 273 17.63 -35.44 -11.81
N GLN A 274 18.68 -34.69 -12.08
CA GLN A 274 19.59 -34.94 -13.20
C GLN A 274 20.41 -36.23 -12.98
N LYS A 275 20.90 -36.48 -11.76
CA LYS A 275 21.68 -37.67 -11.39
C LYS A 275 20.85 -38.97 -11.50
N GLU A 276 19.55 -38.90 -11.17
CA GLU A 276 18.61 -40.04 -11.36
C GLU A 276 18.19 -40.23 -12.82
N GLY A 277 18.70 -39.46 -13.77
CA GLY A 277 18.46 -39.57 -15.19
C GLY A 277 17.15 -38.94 -15.69
N THR A 278 16.41 -38.24 -14.81
CA THR A 278 15.21 -37.50 -15.20
C THR A 278 15.63 -36.15 -15.80
N LYS A 279 15.37 -35.90 -17.07
CA LYS A 279 15.74 -34.66 -17.76
C LYS A 279 14.88 -33.51 -17.28
N PRO A 280 15.47 -32.40 -16.80
CA PRO A 280 14.74 -31.19 -16.48
C PRO A 280 14.03 -30.63 -17.72
N GLY A 281 12.73 -30.41 -17.62
CA GLY A 281 11.95 -29.75 -18.67
C GLY A 281 11.89 -28.24 -18.50
N LEU A 282 11.25 -27.54 -19.44
CA LEU A 282 11.06 -26.09 -19.41
C LEU A 282 10.45 -25.60 -18.07
N VAL A 283 9.45 -26.36 -17.54
CA VAL A 283 8.81 -26.03 -16.26
C VAL A 283 9.79 -26.08 -15.09
N THR A 284 10.71 -27.06 -15.06
CA THR A 284 11.72 -27.20 -13.99
C THR A 284 12.65 -25.97 -13.94
N TRP A 285 13.15 -25.58 -15.11
CA TRP A 285 13.99 -24.39 -15.23
C TRP A 285 13.25 -23.11 -14.85
N ASN A 286 12.01 -22.95 -15.34
CA ASN A 286 11.18 -21.80 -15.03
C ASN A 286 10.91 -21.64 -13.53
N VAL A 287 10.66 -22.73 -12.82
CA VAL A 287 10.44 -22.72 -11.36
C VAL A 287 11.68 -22.24 -10.61
N LEU A 288 12.88 -22.73 -10.99
CA LEU A 288 14.13 -22.31 -10.37
C LEU A 288 14.47 -20.85 -10.68
N ILE A 289 14.37 -20.44 -11.95
CA ILE A 289 14.62 -19.05 -12.37
C ILE A 289 13.69 -18.10 -11.64
N ALA A 290 12.39 -18.44 -11.53
CA ALA A 290 11.42 -17.65 -10.81
C ALA A 290 11.77 -17.57 -9.31
N GLY A 291 12.14 -18.66 -8.67
CA GLY A 291 12.52 -18.71 -7.27
C GLY A 291 13.74 -17.83 -6.97
N TYR A 292 14.82 -17.98 -7.74
CA TYR A 292 16.02 -17.17 -7.57
C TYR A 292 15.77 -15.69 -7.86
N SER A 293 14.95 -15.36 -8.87
CA SER A 293 14.56 -13.98 -9.19
C SER A 293 13.77 -13.32 -8.06
N GLN A 294 12.81 -14.05 -7.44
CA GLN A 294 12.04 -13.55 -6.31
C GLN A 294 12.89 -13.31 -5.07
N MET A 295 13.92 -14.14 -4.85
CA MET A 295 14.88 -14.00 -3.74
C MET A 295 15.96 -12.94 -3.99
N GLY A 296 15.95 -12.27 -5.13
CA GLY A 296 16.90 -11.24 -5.49
C GLY A 296 18.29 -11.77 -5.85
N LYS A 297 18.47 -13.07 -6.06
CA LYS A 297 19.73 -13.70 -6.51
C LYS A 297 19.79 -13.73 -8.05
N TYR A 298 19.92 -12.55 -8.65
CA TYR A 298 19.75 -12.35 -10.10
C TYR A 298 20.84 -13.00 -10.93
N ASP A 299 22.10 -12.94 -10.47
CA ASP A 299 23.24 -13.49 -11.19
C ASP A 299 23.04 -15.00 -11.41
N VAL A 300 22.52 -15.69 -10.38
CA VAL A 300 22.20 -17.12 -10.48
C VAL A 300 21.01 -17.35 -11.41
N ALA A 301 19.98 -16.50 -11.38
CA ALA A 301 18.83 -16.64 -12.25
C ALA A 301 19.20 -16.49 -13.74
N LEU A 302 20.05 -15.52 -14.07
CA LEU A 302 20.58 -15.33 -15.44
C LEU A 302 21.53 -16.45 -15.86
N GLU A 303 22.37 -16.97 -14.95
CA GLU A 303 23.21 -18.12 -15.20
C GLU A 303 22.39 -19.38 -15.51
N LEU A 304 21.29 -19.58 -14.76
CA LEU A 304 20.35 -20.67 -15.01
C LEU A 304 19.67 -20.54 -16.37
N MET A 305 19.29 -19.33 -16.77
CA MET A 305 18.74 -19.08 -18.11
C MET A 305 19.75 -19.44 -19.20
N SER A 306 21.00 -19.01 -19.07
CA SER A 306 22.07 -19.35 -20.02
C SER A 306 22.36 -20.86 -20.05
N LYS A 307 22.31 -21.55 -18.90
CA LYS A 307 22.43 -23.02 -18.83
C LYS A 307 21.29 -23.73 -19.53
N MET A 308 20.06 -23.22 -19.35
CA MET A 308 18.87 -23.73 -20.03
C MET A 308 19.01 -23.64 -21.56
N GLU A 309 19.49 -22.49 -22.06
CA GLU A 309 19.75 -22.29 -23.49
C GLU A 309 20.87 -23.20 -24.01
N SER A 310 21.93 -23.41 -23.24
CA SER A 310 23.01 -24.34 -23.61
C SER A 310 22.55 -25.80 -23.74
N GLN A 311 21.44 -26.17 -23.07
CA GLN A 311 20.80 -27.47 -23.20
C GLN A 311 19.79 -27.54 -24.37
N GLY A 312 19.70 -26.50 -25.19
CA GLY A 312 18.82 -26.41 -26.35
C GLY A 312 17.35 -26.10 -26.02
N LEU A 313 17.07 -25.64 -24.80
CA LEU A 313 15.74 -25.18 -24.40
C LEU A 313 15.64 -23.67 -24.61
N VAL A 314 14.64 -23.23 -25.36
CA VAL A 314 14.41 -21.80 -25.61
C VAL A 314 13.59 -21.20 -24.45
N PRO A 315 14.05 -20.09 -23.82
CA PRO A 315 13.27 -19.35 -22.83
C PRO A 315 11.90 -18.93 -23.37
N ASP A 316 10.86 -19.23 -22.64
CA ASP A 316 9.50 -18.88 -23.02
C ASP A 316 9.00 -17.58 -22.34
N VAL A 317 7.75 -17.23 -22.60
CA VAL A 317 7.13 -16.03 -21.98
C VAL A 317 7.17 -16.10 -20.44
N PHE A 318 7.08 -17.30 -19.84
CA PHE A 318 7.12 -17.45 -18.39
C PHE A 318 8.50 -17.20 -17.82
N THR A 319 9.56 -17.66 -18.50
CA THR A 319 10.96 -17.40 -18.13
C THR A 319 11.21 -15.89 -18.05
N TRP A 320 10.94 -15.18 -19.15
CA TRP A 320 11.11 -13.72 -19.23
C TRP A 320 10.24 -12.96 -18.23
N THR A 321 8.97 -13.35 -18.10
CA THR A 321 8.06 -12.69 -17.15
C THR A 321 8.54 -12.85 -15.72
N SER A 322 9.06 -14.02 -15.35
CA SER A 322 9.58 -14.30 -14.01
C SER A 322 10.80 -13.45 -13.68
N LEU A 323 11.73 -13.30 -14.64
CA LEU A 323 12.89 -12.42 -14.51
C LEU A 323 12.46 -10.97 -14.37
N ILE A 324 11.68 -10.43 -15.33
CA ILE A 324 11.22 -9.04 -15.34
C ILE A 324 10.46 -8.69 -14.05
N SER A 325 9.57 -9.57 -13.61
CA SER A 325 8.81 -9.37 -12.38
C SER A 325 9.69 -9.41 -11.14
N GLY A 326 10.62 -10.38 -11.06
CA GLY A 326 11.57 -10.50 -9.95
C GLY A 326 12.47 -9.28 -9.81
N PHE A 327 13.10 -8.85 -10.89
CA PHE A 327 13.90 -7.62 -10.90
C PHE A 327 13.09 -6.37 -10.50
N GLY A 328 11.85 -6.24 -11.00
CA GLY A 328 10.97 -5.13 -10.66
C GLY A 328 10.58 -5.08 -9.18
N GLN A 329 10.34 -6.24 -8.55
CA GLN A 329 9.95 -6.32 -7.14
C GLN A 329 11.10 -6.03 -6.16
N ASN A 330 12.34 -6.27 -6.57
CA ASN A 330 13.52 -6.13 -5.71
C ASN A 330 14.33 -4.85 -5.98
N ASN A 331 13.69 -3.76 -6.34
CA ASN A 331 14.27 -2.43 -6.55
C ASN A 331 15.31 -2.34 -7.67
N ARG A 332 15.28 -3.24 -8.67
CA ARG A 332 16.13 -3.19 -9.89
C ARG A 332 15.32 -2.91 -11.15
N GLN A 333 14.47 -1.88 -11.09
CA GLN A 333 13.50 -1.56 -12.14
C GLN A 333 14.14 -1.23 -13.49
N SER A 334 15.32 -0.60 -13.51
CA SER A 334 16.03 -0.30 -14.77
C SER A 334 16.38 -1.58 -15.52
N GLN A 335 16.95 -2.57 -14.81
CA GLN A 335 17.31 -3.86 -15.37
C GLN A 335 16.08 -4.67 -15.80
N ALA A 336 14.97 -4.56 -15.07
CA ALA A 336 13.70 -5.16 -15.50
C ALA A 336 13.24 -4.62 -16.87
N LEU A 337 13.40 -3.31 -17.11
CA LEU A 337 13.06 -2.70 -18.40
C LEU A 337 14.05 -3.07 -19.51
N ASP A 338 15.33 -3.25 -19.20
CA ASP A 338 16.31 -3.72 -20.15
C ASP A 338 16.02 -5.16 -20.58
N LEU A 339 15.68 -6.05 -19.63
CA LEU A 339 15.20 -7.41 -19.92
C LEU A 339 13.91 -7.42 -20.75
N PHE A 340 13.00 -6.48 -20.48
CA PHE A 340 11.77 -6.35 -21.29
C PHE A 340 12.09 -5.98 -22.74
N ARG A 341 13.06 -5.09 -22.98
CA ARG A 341 13.53 -4.77 -24.33
C ARG A 341 14.17 -5.97 -25.00
N GLU A 342 15.03 -6.70 -24.29
CA GLU A 342 15.69 -7.89 -24.79
C GLU A 342 14.67 -8.97 -25.22
N MET A 343 13.64 -9.22 -24.39
CA MET A 343 12.53 -10.09 -24.73
C MET A 343 11.86 -9.71 -26.06
N LEU A 344 11.64 -8.41 -26.29
CA LEU A 344 11.07 -7.91 -27.53
C LEU A 344 12.03 -8.07 -28.73
N MET A 345 13.35 -7.89 -28.52
CA MET A 345 14.36 -8.08 -29.57
C MET A 345 14.49 -9.54 -30.01
N VAL A 346 14.35 -10.47 -29.06
CA VAL A 346 14.32 -11.92 -29.33
C VAL A 346 13.01 -12.33 -30.04
N GLY A 347 12.03 -11.44 -30.13
CA GLY A 347 10.75 -11.69 -30.82
C GLY A 347 9.70 -12.41 -29.98
N ILE A 348 9.91 -12.55 -28.67
CA ILE A 348 8.94 -13.18 -27.78
C ILE A 348 7.85 -12.17 -27.42
N LYS A 349 6.60 -12.53 -27.71
CA LYS A 349 5.45 -11.66 -27.44
C LYS A 349 5.15 -11.61 -25.94
N PRO A 350 5.16 -10.40 -25.32
CA PRO A 350 4.82 -10.26 -23.91
C PRO A 350 3.33 -10.57 -23.68
N ASN A 351 3.03 -11.13 -22.50
CA ASN A 351 1.66 -11.31 -22.05
C ASN A 351 1.23 -10.14 -21.14
N GLY A 352 -0.04 -10.15 -20.67
CA GLY A 352 -0.57 -9.09 -19.79
C GLY A 352 0.24 -8.92 -18.51
N VAL A 353 0.77 -10.01 -17.94
CA VAL A 353 1.57 -9.98 -16.70
C VAL A 353 2.95 -9.33 -16.97
N THR A 354 3.58 -9.66 -18.09
CA THR A 354 4.86 -9.04 -18.50
C THR A 354 4.71 -7.52 -18.66
N ILE A 355 3.68 -7.10 -19.38
CA ILE A 355 3.37 -5.67 -19.59
C ILE A 355 3.11 -4.96 -18.27
N THR A 356 2.30 -5.57 -17.39
CA THR A 356 2.00 -5.02 -16.05
C THR A 356 3.27 -4.85 -15.21
N SER A 357 4.18 -5.84 -15.23
CA SER A 357 5.46 -5.77 -14.52
C SER A 357 6.36 -4.66 -15.07
N ALA A 358 6.42 -4.49 -16.40
CA ALA A 358 7.15 -3.41 -17.04
C ALA A 358 6.56 -2.03 -16.72
N ILE A 359 5.23 -1.86 -16.74
CA ILE A 359 4.54 -0.62 -16.34
C ILE A 359 4.84 -0.30 -14.86
N SER A 360 4.78 -1.30 -13.98
CA SER A 360 5.10 -1.13 -12.55
C SER A 360 6.54 -0.66 -12.34
N ALA A 361 7.49 -1.19 -13.11
CA ALA A 361 8.89 -0.75 -13.09
C ALA A 361 9.01 0.71 -13.57
N CYS A 362 8.31 1.11 -14.65
CA CYS A 362 8.27 2.50 -15.12
C CYS A 362 7.67 3.45 -14.07
N THR A 363 6.61 3.00 -13.38
CA THR A 363 5.95 3.77 -12.32
C THR A 363 6.89 4.03 -11.15
N SER A 364 7.64 3.02 -10.73
CA SER A 364 8.60 3.11 -9.64
C SER A 364 9.81 3.98 -9.97
N LEU A 365 10.32 3.92 -11.21
CA LEU A 365 11.40 4.77 -11.71
C LEU A 365 10.95 6.19 -12.05
N GLN A 366 9.69 6.46 -11.96
CA GLN A 366 9.13 7.72 -12.37
C GLN A 366 9.36 8.06 -13.86
N ALA A 367 9.55 7.06 -14.70
CA ALA A 367 9.95 7.18 -16.11
C ALA A 367 8.73 7.20 -17.04
N LEU A 368 8.02 8.34 -17.14
CA LEU A 368 6.79 8.48 -17.93
C LEU A 368 7.00 8.12 -19.42
N ASN A 369 8.10 8.57 -20.04
CA ASN A 369 8.36 8.31 -21.46
C ASN A 369 8.50 6.81 -21.75
N ARG A 370 9.25 6.09 -20.91
CA ARG A 370 9.33 4.62 -21.00
C ARG A 370 7.98 3.94 -20.77
N GLY A 371 7.16 4.49 -19.87
CA GLY A 371 5.79 4.02 -19.65
C GLY A 371 4.89 4.20 -20.88
N LYS A 372 5.01 5.31 -21.60
CA LYS A 372 4.32 5.56 -22.89
C LYS A 372 4.79 4.59 -23.97
N GLU A 373 6.07 4.24 -24.03
CA GLU A 373 6.61 3.20 -24.92
C GLU A 373 5.99 1.83 -24.63
N VAL A 374 5.99 1.40 -23.35
CA VAL A 374 5.36 0.13 -22.92
C VAL A 374 3.86 0.12 -23.23
N HIS A 375 3.16 1.23 -23.04
CA HIS A 375 1.75 1.38 -23.41
C HIS A 375 1.55 1.16 -24.94
N SER A 376 2.40 1.76 -25.76
CA SER A 376 2.34 1.57 -27.22
C SER A 376 2.56 0.11 -27.62
N VAL A 377 3.46 -0.61 -26.94
CA VAL A 377 3.66 -2.05 -27.13
C VAL A 377 2.41 -2.84 -26.73
N ALA A 378 1.78 -2.50 -25.60
CA ALA A 378 0.56 -3.14 -25.16
C ALA A 378 -0.58 -3.03 -26.18
N VAL A 379 -0.76 -1.83 -26.75
CA VAL A 379 -1.76 -1.58 -27.81
C VAL A 379 -1.44 -2.39 -29.08
N LYS A 380 -0.17 -2.39 -29.53
CA LYS A 380 0.26 -3.17 -30.70
C LYS A 380 0.07 -4.67 -30.53
N MET A 381 0.17 -5.19 -29.29
CA MET A 381 -0.05 -6.61 -28.98
C MET A 381 -1.53 -6.96 -28.76
N GLY A 382 -2.45 -6.00 -28.94
CA GLY A 382 -3.89 -6.23 -28.72
C GLY A 382 -4.27 -6.36 -27.26
N LEU A 383 -3.45 -5.83 -26.33
CA LEU A 383 -3.69 -5.86 -24.89
C LEU A 383 -4.21 -4.52 -24.35
N GLY A 384 -4.60 -3.59 -25.24
CA GLY A 384 -5.03 -2.24 -24.86
C GLY A 384 -6.34 -2.20 -24.07
N ASP A 385 -7.24 -3.17 -24.28
CA ASP A 385 -8.51 -3.31 -23.55
C ASP A 385 -8.43 -4.35 -22.40
N ASN A 386 -7.24 -4.91 -22.15
CA ASN A 386 -7.04 -5.85 -21.06
C ASN A 386 -7.13 -5.13 -19.70
N VAL A 387 -8.04 -5.57 -18.82
CA VAL A 387 -8.32 -4.96 -17.53
C VAL A 387 -7.07 -4.85 -16.65
N LEU A 388 -6.24 -5.89 -16.59
CA LEU A 388 -5.04 -5.90 -15.76
C LEU A 388 -4.01 -4.86 -16.22
N VAL A 389 -3.78 -4.79 -17.53
CA VAL A 389 -2.87 -3.81 -18.15
C VAL A 389 -3.41 -2.40 -17.97
N GLY A 390 -4.70 -2.20 -18.26
CA GLY A 390 -5.38 -0.93 -18.12
C GLY A 390 -5.31 -0.37 -16.71
N ASN A 391 -5.56 -1.21 -15.69
CA ASN A 391 -5.47 -0.81 -14.28
C ASN A 391 -4.06 -0.33 -13.89
N SER A 392 -3.03 -0.99 -14.41
CA SER A 392 -1.63 -0.60 -14.16
C SER A 392 -1.26 0.69 -14.90
N LEU A 393 -1.80 0.90 -16.10
CA LEU A 393 -1.63 2.15 -16.86
C LEU A 393 -2.33 3.32 -16.17
N ILE A 394 -3.55 3.12 -15.65
CA ILE A 394 -4.28 4.15 -14.89
C ILE A 394 -3.45 4.57 -13.66
N ASP A 395 -2.90 3.61 -12.89
CA ASP A 395 -2.05 3.91 -11.73
C ASP A 395 -0.79 4.68 -12.14
N MET A 396 -0.13 4.28 -13.24
CA MET A 396 1.06 4.93 -13.76
C MET A 396 0.79 6.38 -14.18
N TYR A 397 -0.23 6.61 -15.01
CA TYR A 397 -0.57 7.95 -15.50
C TYR A 397 -1.06 8.85 -14.36
N SER A 398 -1.87 8.32 -13.44
CA SER A 398 -2.37 9.07 -12.28
C SER A 398 -1.27 9.53 -11.35
N LYS A 399 -0.24 8.71 -11.11
CA LYS A 399 0.92 9.08 -10.29
C LYS A 399 1.82 10.13 -10.96
N ARG A 400 1.63 10.37 -12.26
CA ARG A 400 2.35 11.36 -13.07
C ARG A 400 1.52 12.58 -13.41
N GLU A 401 0.36 12.73 -12.78
CA GLU A 401 -0.57 13.83 -12.99
C GLU A 401 -1.14 13.92 -14.42
N GLU A 402 -0.89 12.90 -15.25
CA GLU A 402 -1.40 12.75 -16.61
C GLU A 402 -2.84 12.18 -16.59
N LEU A 403 -3.75 12.90 -15.94
CA LEU A 403 -5.12 12.43 -15.70
C LEU A 403 -5.94 12.21 -16.95
N GLU A 404 -5.70 12.98 -18.00
CA GLU A 404 -6.40 12.82 -19.29
C GLU A 404 -6.06 11.48 -19.94
N ALA A 405 -4.76 11.11 -19.91
CA ALA A 405 -4.32 9.81 -20.41
C ALA A 405 -4.86 8.65 -19.53
N ALA A 406 -4.88 8.83 -18.19
CA ALA A 406 -5.48 7.86 -17.29
C ALA A 406 -6.98 7.67 -17.57
N ARG A 407 -7.71 8.77 -17.78
CA ARG A 407 -9.14 8.74 -18.11
C ARG A 407 -9.39 8.07 -19.45
N TRP A 408 -8.60 8.37 -20.45
CA TRP A 408 -8.72 7.72 -21.75
C TRP A 408 -8.54 6.20 -21.64
N VAL A 409 -7.52 5.73 -20.91
CA VAL A 409 -7.30 4.30 -20.69
C VAL A 409 -8.50 3.69 -19.96
N PHE A 410 -9.01 4.37 -18.93
CA PHE A 410 -10.20 3.92 -18.19
C PHE A 410 -11.41 3.75 -19.13
N ASP A 411 -11.64 4.70 -20.03
CA ASP A 411 -12.79 4.65 -20.93
C ASP A 411 -12.67 3.52 -21.98
N VAL A 412 -11.45 3.18 -22.41
CA VAL A 412 -11.18 2.09 -23.38
C VAL A 412 -11.45 0.69 -22.79
N ILE A 413 -11.28 0.49 -21.48
CA ILE A 413 -11.59 -0.80 -20.84
C ILE A 413 -13.09 -1.08 -20.97
N LYS A 414 -13.45 -2.19 -21.67
CA LYS A 414 -14.85 -2.57 -21.88
C LYS A 414 -15.51 -3.11 -20.61
N ASP A 415 -14.89 -4.11 -20.01
CA ASP A 415 -15.40 -4.78 -18.82
C ASP A 415 -14.64 -4.28 -17.58
N LYS A 416 -15.01 -3.09 -17.10
CA LYS A 416 -14.39 -2.46 -15.94
C LYS A 416 -14.70 -3.26 -14.67
N ASP A 417 -13.66 -3.66 -13.96
CA ASP A 417 -13.82 -4.27 -12.64
C ASP A 417 -13.79 -3.21 -11.52
N VAL A 418 -14.11 -3.60 -10.30
CA VAL A 418 -14.06 -2.71 -9.12
C VAL A 418 -12.68 -2.06 -8.98
N TYR A 419 -11.63 -2.75 -9.39
CA TYR A 419 -10.27 -2.25 -9.28
C TYR A 419 -10.02 -1.10 -10.26
N SER A 420 -10.55 -1.18 -11.49
CA SER A 420 -10.49 -0.10 -12.50
C SER A 420 -11.09 1.20 -11.97
N TRP A 421 -12.30 1.11 -11.40
CA TRP A 421 -12.98 2.25 -10.79
C TRP A 421 -12.19 2.83 -9.64
N ASN A 422 -11.73 1.99 -8.71
CA ASN A 422 -10.96 2.41 -7.54
C ASN A 422 -9.63 3.08 -7.93
N SER A 423 -8.95 2.58 -8.96
CA SER A 423 -7.69 3.16 -9.44
C SER A 423 -7.90 4.57 -10.01
N MET A 424 -8.96 4.77 -10.78
CA MET A 424 -9.26 6.09 -11.36
C MET A 424 -9.75 7.09 -10.30
N ILE A 425 -10.62 6.66 -9.37
CA ILE A 425 -11.06 7.47 -8.23
C ILE A 425 -9.84 7.93 -7.41
N LYS A 426 -8.94 6.99 -7.07
CA LYS A 426 -7.72 7.30 -6.35
C LYS A 426 -6.82 8.27 -7.11
N GLY A 427 -6.74 8.11 -8.44
CA GLY A 427 -5.99 9.01 -9.31
C GLY A 427 -6.48 10.45 -9.22
N TYR A 428 -7.80 10.66 -9.26
CA TYR A 428 -8.39 12.00 -9.10
C TYR A 428 -8.10 12.60 -7.72
N PHE A 429 -8.20 11.83 -6.65
CA PHE A 429 -7.88 12.33 -5.31
C PHE A 429 -6.41 12.70 -5.14
N ASN A 430 -5.48 11.89 -5.67
CA ASN A 430 -4.05 12.19 -5.60
C ASN A 430 -3.68 13.50 -6.29
N ALA A 431 -4.44 13.88 -7.32
CA ALA A 431 -4.26 15.14 -8.04
C ALA A 431 -5.12 16.30 -7.50
N GLY A 432 -5.80 16.12 -6.37
CA GLY A 432 -6.61 17.17 -5.74
C GLY A 432 -8.00 17.38 -6.34
N TYR A 433 -8.44 16.57 -7.30
CA TYR A 433 -9.76 16.70 -7.95
C TYR A 433 -10.85 15.89 -7.24
N GLY A 434 -11.11 16.17 -5.97
CA GLY A 434 -12.10 15.44 -5.15
C GLY A 434 -13.52 15.45 -5.75
N GLY A 435 -13.94 16.55 -6.41
CA GLY A 435 -15.24 16.64 -7.08
C GLY A 435 -15.41 15.62 -8.22
N LYS A 436 -14.38 15.46 -9.09
CA LYS A 436 -14.40 14.45 -10.16
C LYS A 436 -14.37 13.02 -9.63
N ALA A 437 -13.64 12.80 -8.53
CA ALA A 437 -13.64 11.50 -7.84
C ALA A 437 -15.03 11.15 -7.31
N HIS A 438 -15.75 12.12 -6.76
CA HIS A 438 -17.12 11.94 -6.27
C HIS A 438 -18.10 11.63 -7.40
N GLU A 439 -18.03 12.37 -8.50
CA GLU A 439 -18.85 12.14 -9.69
C GLU A 439 -18.64 10.72 -10.24
N LEU A 440 -17.38 10.30 -10.32
CA LEU A 440 -17.04 8.95 -10.77
C LEU A 440 -17.58 7.86 -9.81
N PHE A 441 -17.56 8.12 -8.51
CA PHE A 441 -18.14 7.22 -7.51
C PHE A 441 -19.66 7.10 -7.67
N LEU A 442 -20.38 8.20 -7.94
CA LEU A 442 -21.81 8.18 -8.23
C LEU A 442 -22.11 7.38 -9.51
N THR A 443 -21.33 7.62 -10.57
CA THR A 443 -21.45 6.85 -11.83
C THR A 443 -21.22 5.35 -11.60
N MET A 444 -20.29 4.98 -10.72
CA MET A 444 -20.08 3.58 -10.35
C MET A 444 -21.29 2.99 -9.64
N GLN A 445 -21.98 3.76 -8.78
CA GLN A 445 -23.19 3.28 -8.09
C GLN A 445 -24.35 3.02 -9.05
N GLU A 446 -24.42 3.76 -10.17
CA GLU A 446 -25.42 3.61 -11.22
C GLU A 446 -25.06 2.47 -12.21
N SER A 447 -23.81 2.04 -12.24
CA SER A 447 -23.34 0.95 -13.10
C SER A 447 -23.64 -0.44 -12.52
N ASP A 448 -23.42 -1.48 -13.32
CA ASP A 448 -23.54 -2.88 -12.87
C ASP A 448 -22.50 -3.28 -11.82
N VAL A 449 -21.43 -2.47 -11.67
CA VAL A 449 -20.31 -2.72 -10.76
C VAL A 449 -20.54 -2.00 -9.43
N ARG A 450 -21.01 -2.72 -8.42
CA ARG A 450 -21.32 -2.12 -7.11
C ARG A 450 -20.06 -1.79 -6.30
N PRO A 451 -20.02 -0.60 -5.65
CA PRO A 451 -18.96 -0.25 -4.72
C PRO A 451 -18.82 -1.26 -3.58
N ASN A 452 -17.61 -1.69 -3.32
CA ASN A 452 -17.29 -2.58 -2.20
C ASN A 452 -16.60 -1.81 -1.05
N VAL A 453 -16.24 -2.51 0.04
CA VAL A 453 -15.54 -1.92 1.20
C VAL A 453 -14.30 -1.13 0.79
N ILE A 454 -13.55 -1.63 -0.22
CA ILE A 454 -12.32 -0.99 -0.71
C ILE A 454 -12.65 0.34 -1.36
N THR A 455 -13.71 0.40 -2.20
CA THR A 455 -14.18 1.64 -2.84
C THR A 455 -14.51 2.72 -1.82
N TRP A 456 -15.30 2.37 -0.78
CA TRP A 456 -15.63 3.30 0.30
C TRP A 456 -14.38 3.78 1.05
N ASN A 457 -13.44 2.88 1.35
CA ASN A 457 -12.20 3.24 2.01
C ASN A 457 -11.32 4.17 1.15
N VAL A 458 -11.28 3.96 -0.18
CA VAL A 458 -10.59 4.86 -1.12
C VAL A 458 -11.21 6.25 -1.10
N MET A 459 -12.54 6.34 -1.10
CA MET A 459 -13.25 7.63 -1.01
C MET A 459 -12.96 8.35 0.31
N ILE A 460 -13.05 7.64 1.45
CA ILE A 460 -12.76 8.19 2.78
C ILE A 460 -11.31 8.68 2.85
N SER A 461 -10.34 7.84 2.45
CA SER A 461 -8.92 8.21 2.45
C SER A 461 -8.63 9.38 1.53
N GLY A 462 -9.27 9.43 0.35
CA GLY A 462 -9.08 10.50 -0.63
C GLY A 462 -9.57 11.85 -0.12
N TYR A 463 -10.75 11.91 0.50
CA TYR A 463 -11.22 13.15 1.12
C TYR A 463 -10.33 13.59 2.28
N MET A 464 -9.89 12.65 3.12
CA MET A 464 -8.94 12.98 4.20
C MET A 464 -7.62 13.55 3.67
N GLN A 465 -7.07 12.99 2.58
CA GLN A 465 -5.85 13.51 1.94
C GLN A 465 -6.03 14.92 1.38
N ASN A 466 -7.22 15.27 0.90
CA ASN A 466 -7.53 16.59 0.36
C ASN A 466 -7.99 17.58 1.45
N GLY A 467 -8.01 17.18 2.71
CA GLY A 467 -8.39 18.03 3.84
C GLY A 467 -9.90 18.19 4.06
N ASP A 468 -10.73 17.44 3.33
CA ASP A 468 -12.20 17.48 3.43
C ASP A 468 -12.71 16.49 4.50
N ASP A 469 -12.35 16.75 5.76
CA ASP A 469 -12.65 15.88 6.90
C ASP A 469 -14.16 15.60 7.07
N ASP A 470 -14.99 16.60 6.82
CA ASP A 470 -16.44 16.50 6.99
C ASP A 470 -17.08 15.55 5.96
N GLN A 471 -16.61 15.60 4.71
CA GLN A 471 -17.07 14.66 3.67
C GLN A 471 -16.60 13.24 3.96
N ALA A 472 -15.35 13.07 4.42
CA ALA A 472 -14.84 11.76 4.81
C ALA A 472 -15.67 11.13 5.94
N MET A 473 -15.99 11.92 6.98
CA MET A 473 -16.82 11.47 8.10
C MET A 473 -18.26 11.15 7.67
N ASN A 474 -18.85 11.96 6.80
CA ASN A 474 -20.17 11.72 6.24
C ASN A 474 -20.21 10.38 5.48
N LEU A 475 -19.24 10.14 4.58
CA LEU A 475 -19.14 8.88 3.85
C LEU A 475 -18.95 7.68 4.79
N PHE A 476 -18.12 7.84 5.83
CA PHE A 476 -17.92 6.79 6.82
C PHE A 476 -19.23 6.43 7.54
N GLN A 477 -20.07 7.41 7.86
CA GLN A 477 -21.38 7.16 8.47
C GLN A 477 -22.39 6.54 7.48
N ARG A 478 -22.35 6.99 6.21
CA ARG A 478 -23.25 6.50 5.16
C ARG A 478 -22.92 5.09 4.68
N MET A 479 -21.68 4.65 4.85
CA MET A 479 -21.22 3.35 4.37
C MET A 479 -22.10 2.17 4.80
N GLU A 480 -22.59 2.17 6.05
CA GLU A 480 -23.50 1.14 6.56
C GLU A 480 -24.95 1.40 6.23
N LYS A 481 -25.38 2.68 6.23
CA LYS A 481 -26.77 3.07 6.01
C LYS A 481 -27.18 2.91 4.55
N ASP A 482 -26.43 3.54 3.66
CA ASP A 482 -26.78 3.64 2.24
C ASP A 482 -26.11 2.52 1.42
N GLY A 483 -24.85 2.21 1.72
CA GLY A 483 -24.05 1.22 1.00
C GLY A 483 -24.32 -0.21 1.41
N LYS A 484 -24.99 -0.45 2.54
CA LYS A 484 -25.18 -1.79 3.14
C LYS A 484 -23.88 -2.57 3.32
N VAL A 485 -22.77 -1.84 3.41
CA VAL A 485 -21.41 -2.39 3.50
C VAL A 485 -20.92 -2.20 4.92
N LYS A 486 -20.59 -3.29 5.63
CA LYS A 486 -20.06 -3.22 6.99
C LYS A 486 -18.67 -2.58 7.02
N ARG A 487 -18.46 -1.66 7.96
CA ARG A 487 -17.15 -1.08 8.24
C ARG A 487 -16.18 -2.18 8.70
N ASN A 488 -15.00 -2.19 8.16
CA ASN A 488 -13.92 -3.07 8.59
C ASN A 488 -12.80 -2.27 9.29
N THR A 489 -11.82 -2.97 9.85
CA THR A 489 -10.65 -2.33 10.50
C THR A 489 -9.95 -1.31 9.59
N ALA A 490 -9.90 -1.56 8.27
CA ALA A 490 -9.29 -0.62 7.33
C ALA A 490 -10.08 0.70 7.21
N SER A 491 -11.41 0.66 7.30
CA SER A 491 -12.25 1.88 7.27
C SER A 491 -11.93 2.80 8.46
N TRP A 492 -11.77 2.23 9.65
CA TRP A 492 -11.36 2.96 10.85
C TRP A 492 -9.94 3.51 10.73
N ASN A 493 -9.01 2.69 10.21
CA ASN A 493 -7.62 3.09 10.00
C ASN A 493 -7.49 4.25 9.00
N SER A 494 -8.34 4.31 7.96
CA SER A 494 -8.37 5.42 7.00
C SER A 494 -8.68 6.75 7.67
N LEU A 495 -9.66 6.79 8.58
CA LEU A 495 -9.98 8.00 9.36
C LEU A 495 -8.88 8.35 10.36
N ILE A 496 -8.39 7.37 11.14
CA ILE A 496 -7.34 7.63 12.13
C ILE A 496 -6.08 8.16 11.45
N SER A 497 -5.64 7.54 10.36
CA SER A 497 -4.48 7.97 9.59
C SER A 497 -4.70 9.36 8.97
N GLY A 498 -5.88 9.61 8.39
CA GLY A 498 -6.21 10.89 7.80
C GLY A 498 -6.19 12.04 8.82
N TYR A 499 -6.88 11.89 9.96
CA TYR A 499 -6.82 12.89 11.03
C TYR A 499 -5.41 13.10 11.58
N THR A 500 -4.61 12.03 11.66
CA THR A 500 -3.20 12.12 12.08
C THR A 500 -2.38 12.94 11.09
N GLN A 501 -2.54 12.71 9.79
CA GLN A 501 -1.85 13.43 8.72
C GLN A 501 -2.28 14.91 8.65
N ASN A 502 -3.56 15.20 8.86
CA ASN A 502 -4.11 16.55 8.86
C ASN A 502 -3.84 17.33 10.17
N GLY A 503 -3.03 16.78 11.08
CA GLY A 503 -2.68 17.45 12.34
C GLY A 503 -3.81 17.49 13.38
N GLN A 504 -4.92 16.77 13.17
CA GLN A 504 -6.06 16.73 14.09
C GLN A 504 -5.98 15.54 15.06
N MET A 505 -4.93 15.56 15.88
CA MET A 505 -4.54 14.43 16.73
C MET A 505 -5.60 14.04 17.76
N ASP A 506 -6.37 15.00 18.25
CA ASP A 506 -7.48 14.81 19.19
C ASP A 506 -8.63 14.04 18.57
N LYS A 507 -9.00 14.35 17.31
CA LYS A 507 -10.01 13.61 16.55
C LYS A 507 -9.54 12.19 16.25
N ALA A 508 -8.26 12.01 15.85
CA ALA A 508 -7.69 10.69 15.63
C ALA A 508 -7.79 9.79 16.87
N LEU A 509 -7.46 10.32 18.05
CA LEU A 509 -7.62 9.60 19.31
C LEU A 509 -9.09 9.39 19.70
N GLY A 510 -9.99 10.29 19.31
CA GLY A 510 -11.43 10.14 19.48
C GLY A 510 -11.97 8.93 18.71
N ILE A 511 -11.66 8.86 17.41
CA ILE A 511 -12.04 7.74 16.53
C ILE A 511 -11.42 6.41 17.02
N PHE A 512 -10.18 6.43 17.48
CA PHE A 512 -9.55 5.24 18.05
C PHE A 512 -10.28 4.72 19.30
N ARG A 513 -10.76 5.61 20.19
CA ARG A 513 -11.57 5.21 21.36
C ARG A 513 -12.92 4.64 20.94
N GLU A 514 -13.58 5.25 19.96
CA GLU A 514 -14.84 4.76 19.41
C GLU A 514 -14.68 3.35 18.83
N MET A 515 -13.60 3.13 18.04
CA MET A 515 -13.23 1.82 17.52
C MET A 515 -13.05 0.77 18.63
N GLN A 516 -12.40 1.15 19.75
CA GLN A 516 -12.22 0.28 20.91
C GLN A 516 -13.55 -0.02 21.62
N SER A 517 -14.43 0.98 21.77
CA SER A 517 -15.73 0.82 22.43
C SER A 517 -16.67 -0.12 21.67
N LEU A 518 -16.53 -0.16 20.34
CA LEU A 518 -17.29 -1.05 19.46
C LEU A 518 -16.61 -2.44 19.31
N HIS A 519 -15.56 -2.72 20.09
CA HIS A 519 -14.83 -3.98 20.08
C HIS A 519 -14.28 -4.40 18.71
N VAL A 520 -14.01 -3.44 17.82
CA VAL A 520 -13.40 -3.71 16.52
C VAL A 520 -11.95 -4.19 16.73
N SER A 521 -11.57 -5.24 16.02
CA SER A 521 -10.23 -5.82 16.16
C SER A 521 -9.13 -4.85 15.71
N LEU A 522 -8.16 -4.58 16.59
CA LEU A 522 -6.97 -3.79 16.27
C LEU A 522 -5.95 -4.66 15.54
N ASN A 523 -5.31 -4.13 14.53
CA ASN A 523 -4.19 -4.75 13.84
C ASN A 523 -2.94 -3.84 13.88
N SER A 524 -1.82 -4.30 13.33
CA SER A 524 -0.57 -3.54 13.27
C SER A 524 -0.75 -2.16 12.61
N VAL A 525 -1.55 -2.09 11.53
CA VAL A 525 -1.82 -0.82 10.82
C VAL A 525 -2.55 0.17 11.72
N THR A 526 -3.52 -0.28 12.53
CA THR A 526 -4.21 0.59 13.51
C THR A 526 -3.22 1.21 14.49
N VAL A 527 -2.31 0.39 15.03
CA VAL A 527 -1.29 0.85 15.98
C VAL A 527 -0.36 1.87 15.31
N LEU A 528 0.14 1.54 14.10
CA LEU A 528 1.01 2.44 13.32
C LEU A 528 0.33 3.76 12.95
N SER A 529 -1.00 3.77 12.73
CA SER A 529 -1.76 4.97 12.41
C SER A 529 -1.99 5.90 13.62
N VAL A 530 -2.15 5.34 14.82
CA VAL A 530 -2.48 6.12 16.02
C VAL A 530 -1.26 6.57 16.82
N LEU A 531 -0.14 5.83 16.80
CA LEU A 531 1.06 6.16 17.57
C LEU A 531 1.64 7.54 17.24
N PRO A 532 1.70 8.00 15.97
CA PRO A 532 2.17 9.35 15.67
C PRO A 532 1.34 10.45 16.32
N SER A 533 0.01 10.28 16.44
CA SER A 533 -0.84 11.22 17.18
C SER A 533 -0.47 11.28 18.66
N CYS A 534 -0.11 10.14 19.27
CA CYS A 534 0.34 10.11 20.66
C CYS A 534 1.72 10.75 20.84
N ALA A 535 2.65 10.55 19.88
CA ALA A 535 3.97 11.17 19.89
C ALA A 535 3.87 12.70 19.79
N ASN A 536 3.08 13.18 18.83
CA ASN A 536 2.86 14.59 18.59
C ASN A 536 2.18 15.32 19.76
N LEU A 537 1.31 14.65 20.51
CA LEU A 537 0.67 15.18 21.71
C LEU A 537 1.47 14.93 23.00
N ILE A 538 2.60 14.26 22.94
CA ILE A 538 3.41 13.81 24.11
C ILE A 538 2.53 13.03 25.12
N ALA A 539 1.58 12.23 24.61
CA ALA A 539 0.53 11.58 25.38
C ALA A 539 1.00 10.24 26.00
N ILE A 540 2.00 10.28 26.87
CA ILE A 540 2.65 9.08 27.44
C ILE A 540 1.68 8.05 28.04
N ASN A 541 0.59 8.48 28.67
CA ASN A 541 -0.38 7.56 29.24
C ASN A 541 -1.13 6.79 28.14
N LYS A 542 -1.45 7.45 27.02
CA LYS A 542 -2.08 6.82 25.86
C LYS A 542 -1.12 5.85 25.15
N VAL A 543 0.15 6.22 25.06
CA VAL A 543 1.19 5.29 24.55
C VAL A 543 1.23 4.03 25.38
N LYS A 544 1.21 4.13 26.72
CA LYS A 544 1.17 2.97 27.62
C LYS A 544 -0.09 2.12 27.45
N GLU A 545 -1.26 2.74 27.28
CA GLU A 545 -2.53 2.03 27.03
C GLU A 545 -2.46 1.25 25.72
N ILE A 546 -1.98 1.89 24.62
CA ILE A 546 -1.80 1.25 23.31
C ILE A 546 -0.77 0.14 23.39
N HIS A 547 0.37 0.38 24.05
CA HIS A 547 1.39 -0.65 24.26
C HIS A 547 0.83 -1.86 25.01
N GLY A 548 0.02 -1.64 26.07
CA GLY A 548 -0.69 -2.73 26.75
C GLY A 548 -1.65 -3.51 25.83
N CYS A 549 -2.26 -2.85 24.83
CA CYS A 549 -3.07 -3.54 23.82
C CYS A 549 -2.20 -4.34 22.83
N VAL A 550 -1.04 -3.80 22.46
CA VAL A 550 -0.06 -4.47 21.59
C VAL A 550 0.43 -5.77 22.23
N VAL A 551 0.83 -5.73 23.51
CA VAL A 551 1.27 -6.92 24.28
C VAL A 551 0.18 -7.98 24.35
N ARG A 552 -1.06 -7.59 24.72
CA ARG A 552 -2.17 -8.55 24.84
C ARG A 552 -2.54 -9.25 23.54
N ARG A 553 -2.17 -8.69 22.39
CA ARG A 553 -2.49 -9.22 21.04
C ARG A 553 -1.28 -9.79 20.32
N ASP A 554 -0.16 -9.92 21.02
CA ASP A 554 1.13 -10.41 20.48
C ASP A 554 1.61 -9.64 19.22
N LEU A 555 1.31 -8.35 19.15
CA LEU A 555 1.74 -7.49 18.05
C LEU A 555 3.17 -6.96 18.25
N GLU A 556 3.81 -7.21 19.39
CA GLU A 556 5.23 -6.88 19.60
C GLU A 556 6.16 -7.69 18.69
N SER A 557 5.74 -8.87 18.25
CA SER A 557 6.47 -9.69 17.27
C SER A 557 6.59 -9.01 15.90
N VAL A 558 5.71 -8.05 15.61
CA VAL A 558 5.75 -7.26 14.38
C VAL A 558 6.78 -6.13 14.53
N LEU A 559 7.92 -6.26 13.85
CA LEU A 559 9.06 -5.35 13.98
C LEU A 559 8.69 -3.87 13.73
N SER A 560 7.84 -3.57 12.76
CA SER A 560 7.38 -2.20 12.48
C SER A 560 6.62 -1.57 13.65
N VAL A 561 5.84 -2.36 14.40
CA VAL A 561 5.11 -1.90 15.59
C VAL A 561 6.10 -1.59 16.71
N SER A 562 7.08 -2.47 16.94
CA SER A 562 8.13 -2.26 17.93
C SER A 562 8.98 -1.03 17.61
N ASN A 563 9.37 -0.82 16.34
CA ASN A 563 10.08 0.37 15.89
C ASN A 563 9.28 1.66 16.12
N SER A 564 7.97 1.64 15.81
CA SER A 564 7.09 2.78 16.05
C SER A 564 6.89 3.08 17.55
N LEU A 565 6.83 2.06 18.40
CA LEU A 565 6.77 2.24 19.85
C LEU A 565 8.07 2.84 20.41
N ILE A 566 9.24 2.38 19.93
CA ILE A 566 10.56 2.92 20.31
C ILE A 566 10.60 4.43 20.00
N ASP A 567 10.25 4.81 18.77
CA ASP A 567 10.21 6.23 18.34
C ASP A 567 9.19 7.03 19.17
N THR A 568 7.97 6.48 19.35
CA THR A 568 6.90 7.18 20.09
C THR A 568 7.25 7.40 21.56
N TYR A 569 7.87 6.42 22.26
CA TYR A 569 8.31 6.61 23.62
C TYR A 569 9.42 7.65 23.72
N ALA A 570 10.37 7.64 22.77
CA ALA A 570 11.41 8.64 22.73
C ALA A 570 10.82 10.06 22.55
N LYS A 571 9.96 10.27 21.55
CA LYS A 571 9.28 11.54 21.28
C LYS A 571 8.37 11.98 22.43
N SER A 572 7.80 11.04 23.17
CA SER A 572 6.97 11.35 24.35
C SER A 572 7.77 11.64 25.62
N GLY A 573 9.09 11.80 25.53
CA GLY A 573 9.95 12.17 26.66
C GLY A 573 10.26 11.03 27.63
N LYS A 574 10.25 9.77 27.16
CA LYS A 574 10.56 8.59 27.99
C LYS A 574 11.58 7.67 27.30
N ILE A 575 12.79 8.17 27.18
CA ILE A 575 13.91 7.48 26.49
C ILE A 575 14.26 6.13 27.14
N GLU A 576 14.08 5.98 28.46
CA GLU A 576 14.35 4.74 29.17
C GLU A 576 13.41 3.59 28.76
N TYR A 577 12.11 3.90 28.50
CA TYR A 577 11.15 2.93 27.98
C TYR A 577 11.48 2.56 26.54
N SER A 578 11.88 3.54 25.72
CA SER A 578 12.36 3.34 24.36
C SER A 578 13.56 2.39 24.35
N ARG A 579 14.55 2.62 25.23
CA ARG A 579 15.73 1.78 25.36
C ARG A 579 15.40 0.34 25.77
N ARG A 580 14.53 0.17 26.78
CA ARG A 580 14.09 -1.17 27.21
C ARG A 580 13.41 -1.96 26.10
N LEU A 581 12.57 -1.30 25.28
CA LEU A 581 11.96 -1.94 24.10
C LEU A 581 13.00 -2.31 23.07
N PHE A 582 13.93 -1.39 22.77
CA PHE A 582 15.03 -1.64 21.84
C PHE A 582 15.85 -2.88 22.27
N ASP A 583 16.17 -3.01 23.56
CA ASP A 583 16.95 -4.14 24.06
C ASP A 583 16.19 -5.48 23.94
N ARG A 584 14.85 -5.48 24.07
CA ARG A 584 13.98 -6.66 23.94
C ARG A 584 13.84 -7.19 22.52
N VAL A 585 13.94 -6.32 21.50
CA VAL A 585 13.81 -6.74 20.11
C VAL A 585 14.97 -7.70 19.77
N THR A 586 14.63 -8.93 19.40
CA THR A 586 15.62 -9.99 19.12
C THR A 586 16.34 -9.80 17.79
N SER A 587 15.60 -9.49 16.73
CA SER A 587 16.13 -9.20 15.39
C SER A 587 15.96 -7.71 15.07
N LYS A 588 17.05 -6.94 15.20
CA LYS A 588 17.05 -5.51 14.95
C LYS A 588 17.39 -5.20 13.49
N ASP A 589 16.52 -4.50 12.80
CA ASP A 589 16.80 -3.96 11.47
C ASP A 589 17.41 -2.55 11.54
N ILE A 590 17.80 -2.00 10.40
CA ILE A 590 18.34 -0.63 10.30
C ILE A 590 17.37 0.40 10.87
N ILE A 591 16.06 0.19 10.71
CA ILE A 591 15.02 1.11 11.20
C ILE A 591 14.98 1.09 12.73
N THR A 592 15.11 -0.09 13.35
CA THR A 592 15.19 -0.22 14.81
C THR A 592 16.35 0.60 15.40
N TRP A 593 17.53 0.48 14.80
CA TRP A 593 18.71 1.24 15.23
C TRP A 593 18.52 2.74 15.02
N ASN A 594 18.05 3.15 13.85
CA ASN A 594 17.81 4.56 13.53
C ASN A 594 16.76 5.19 14.46
N SER A 595 15.68 4.46 14.80
CA SER A 595 14.68 4.95 15.75
C SER A 595 15.25 5.21 17.13
N MET A 596 16.15 4.36 17.61
CA MET A 596 16.78 4.55 18.92
C MET A 596 17.85 5.64 18.89
N ILE A 597 18.69 5.68 17.84
CA ILE A 597 19.68 6.75 17.62
C ILE A 597 18.98 8.10 17.55
N GLY A 598 17.94 8.21 16.70
CA GLY A 598 17.11 9.41 16.60
C GLY A 598 16.47 9.82 17.92
N GLY A 599 16.01 8.83 18.70
CA GLY A 599 15.47 9.06 20.04
C GLY A 599 16.49 9.69 21.00
N TYR A 600 17.73 9.21 21.00
CA TYR A 600 18.79 9.84 21.80
C TYR A 600 19.11 11.27 21.34
N ILE A 601 19.16 11.51 20.04
CA ILE A 601 19.38 12.85 19.47
C ILE A 601 18.25 13.81 19.87
N TRP A 602 17.02 13.33 19.78
CA TRP A 602 15.83 14.11 20.19
C TRP A 602 15.89 14.56 21.65
N HIS A 603 16.55 13.77 22.51
CA HIS A 603 16.78 14.09 23.91
C HIS A 603 18.09 14.83 24.19
N GLY A 604 18.88 15.23 23.16
CA GLY A 604 20.18 15.86 23.31
C GLY A 604 21.29 14.94 23.85
N CYS A 605 21.05 13.61 23.90
CA CYS A 605 22.01 12.61 24.40
C CYS A 605 22.94 12.14 23.28
N HIS A 606 23.72 13.05 22.71
CA HIS A 606 24.57 12.80 21.54
C HIS A 606 25.60 11.69 21.77
N ARG A 607 26.23 11.58 22.96
CA ARG A 607 27.20 10.50 23.27
C ARG A 607 26.56 9.12 23.15
N SER A 608 25.40 8.91 23.78
CA SER A 608 24.69 7.63 23.70
C SER A 608 24.22 7.30 22.26
N ALA A 609 23.94 8.31 21.43
CA ALA A 609 23.62 8.11 20.04
C ALA A 609 24.83 7.62 19.24
N LEU A 610 26.01 8.20 19.49
CA LEU A 610 27.27 7.79 18.85
C LEU A 610 27.73 6.41 19.29
N ASP A 611 27.67 6.12 20.60
CA ASP A 611 27.98 4.78 21.15
C ASP A 611 27.10 3.69 20.49
N LEU A 612 25.82 4.02 20.29
CA LEU A 612 24.86 3.10 19.65
C LEU A 612 25.15 2.91 18.16
N TYR A 613 25.61 3.95 17.47
CA TYR A 613 26.05 3.84 16.08
C TYR A 613 27.28 2.95 15.92
N ASP A 614 28.28 3.10 16.81
CA ASP A 614 29.47 2.25 16.80
C ASP A 614 29.12 0.79 17.06
N LEU A 615 28.19 0.55 18.00
CA LEU A 615 27.66 -0.79 18.26
C LEU A 615 26.95 -1.36 17.02
N MET A 616 26.12 -0.58 16.32
CA MET A 616 25.45 -0.98 15.07
C MET A 616 26.46 -1.45 14.01
N ARG A 617 27.58 -0.73 13.87
CA ARG A 617 28.67 -1.11 12.95
C ARG A 617 29.36 -2.41 13.36
N GLN A 618 29.58 -2.62 14.66
CA GLN A 618 30.15 -3.86 15.20
C GLN A 618 29.27 -5.08 14.90
N PHE A 619 27.93 -4.91 14.86
CA PHE A 619 27.00 -5.97 14.43
C PHE A 619 26.98 -6.20 12.91
N GLY A 620 27.82 -5.52 12.13
CA GLY A 620 27.95 -5.69 10.69
C GLY A 620 26.82 -5.10 9.86
N LEU A 621 25.95 -4.28 10.45
CA LEU A 621 24.88 -3.60 9.72
C LEU A 621 25.44 -2.39 8.97
N LYS A 622 25.13 -2.31 7.67
CA LYS A 622 25.55 -1.17 6.84
C LYS A 622 24.63 0.03 7.08
N PRO A 623 25.18 1.19 7.49
CA PRO A 623 24.41 2.41 7.64
C PRO A 623 23.74 2.83 6.32
N ASN A 624 22.56 3.43 6.40
CA ASN A 624 21.86 4.02 5.26
C ASN A 624 21.86 5.56 5.34
N ARG A 625 21.28 6.24 4.34
CA ARG A 625 21.17 7.71 4.32
C ARG A 625 20.58 8.29 5.61
N GLY A 626 19.50 7.68 6.12
CA GLY A 626 18.87 8.14 7.36
C GLY A 626 19.75 7.97 8.60
N THR A 627 20.55 6.90 8.65
CA THR A 627 21.54 6.70 9.71
C THR A 627 22.58 7.82 9.71
N PHE A 628 23.14 8.14 8.54
CA PHE A 628 24.13 9.20 8.41
C PHE A 628 23.59 10.57 8.76
N LEU A 629 22.36 10.91 8.32
CA LEU A 629 21.71 12.15 8.72
C LEU A 629 21.59 12.25 10.24
N SER A 630 21.13 11.17 10.88
CA SER A 630 21.05 11.13 12.35
C SER A 630 22.40 11.35 13.03
N ILE A 631 23.47 10.71 12.52
CA ILE A 631 24.80 10.84 13.10
C ILE A 631 25.39 12.24 12.87
N LEU A 632 25.20 12.84 11.70
CA LEU A 632 25.62 14.23 11.46
C LEU A 632 24.90 15.19 12.42
N ASN A 633 23.61 14.97 12.68
CA ASN A 633 22.87 15.73 13.70
C ASN A 633 23.43 15.51 15.12
N ALA A 634 23.87 14.29 15.47
CA ALA A 634 24.52 14.00 16.75
C ALA A 634 25.85 14.76 16.87
N TYR A 635 26.68 14.78 15.82
CA TYR A 635 27.92 15.55 15.80
C TYR A 635 27.67 17.06 15.84
N SER A 636 26.58 17.52 15.17
CA SER A 636 26.16 18.92 15.25
C SER A 636 25.81 19.32 16.69
N LEU A 637 25.08 18.48 17.43
CA LEU A 637 24.77 18.72 18.83
C LEU A 637 26.00 18.66 19.74
N ALA A 638 26.99 17.83 19.39
CA ALA A 638 28.24 17.71 20.14
C ALA A 638 29.27 18.81 19.80
N GLY A 639 29.06 19.54 18.72
CA GLY A 639 30.02 20.53 18.20
C GLY A 639 31.32 19.89 17.63
N LEU A 640 31.29 18.62 17.27
CA LEU A 640 32.44 17.84 16.81
C LEU A 640 32.58 17.93 15.27
N VAL A 641 33.20 19.02 14.82
CA VAL A 641 33.29 19.33 13.37
C VAL A 641 34.15 18.35 12.62
N GLU A 642 35.31 17.98 13.15
CA GLU A 642 36.27 17.14 12.42
C GLU A 642 35.75 15.70 12.26
N GLU A 643 35.06 15.19 13.27
CA GLU A 643 34.38 13.90 13.20
C GLU A 643 33.23 13.91 12.19
N GLY A 644 32.44 15.00 12.17
CA GLY A 644 31.38 15.20 11.18
C GLY A 644 31.91 15.24 9.74
N LYS A 645 33.03 15.92 9.49
CA LYS A 645 33.71 15.93 8.19
C LYS A 645 34.14 14.52 7.76
N ARG A 646 34.76 13.75 8.66
CA ARG A 646 35.17 12.36 8.38
C ARG A 646 34.00 11.50 8.01
N VAL A 647 32.89 11.57 8.76
CA VAL A 647 31.69 10.78 8.44
C VAL A 647 31.08 11.23 7.12
N PHE A 648 31.06 12.54 6.84
CA PHE A 648 30.53 13.03 5.56
C PHE A 648 31.37 12.55 4.37
N SER A 649 32.70 12.54 4.46
CA SER A 649 33.57 11.98 3.42
C SER A 649 33.40 10.47 3.26
N THR A 650 33.21 9.71 4.36
CA THR A 650 32.92 8.28 4.31
C THR A 650 31.64 7.96 3.50
N ILE A 651 30.61 8.80 3.58
CA ILE A 651 29.37 8.62 2.80
C ILE A 651 29.66 8.66 1.29
N THR A 652 30.51 9.59 0.86
CA THR A 652 30.80 9.84 -0.56
C THR A 652 31.85 8.92 -1.13
N GLU A 653 32.93 8.66 -0.40
CA GLU A 653 34.11 7.99 -0.89
C GLU A 653 34.06 6.46 -0.69
N GLU A 654 33.64 6.00 0.49
CA GLU A 654 33.68 4.57 0.82
C GLU A 654 32.38 3.84 0.47
N LEU A 655 31.22 4.50 0.64
CA LEU A 655 29.92 3.85 0.51
C LEU A 655 29.23 4.18 -0.81
N LEU A 656 29.79 5.08 -1.62
CA LEU A 656 29.23 5.53 -2.91
C LEU A 656 27.76 5.96 -2.80
N ILE A 657 27.36 6.45 -1.62
CA ILE A 657 26.01 6.99 -1.40
C ILE A 657 26.04 8.46 -1.76
N VAL A 658 25.23 8.87 -2.72
CA VAL A 658 25.07 10.30 -3.05
C VAL A 658 24.40 11.01 -1.88
N PRO A 659 25.05 12.00 -1.21
CA PRO A 659 24.44 12.75 -0.14
C PRO A 659 23.21 13.52 -0.66
N ALA A 660 22.12 13.47 0.07
CA ALA A 660 20.96 14.30 -0.20
C ALA A 660 21.15 15.69 0.43
N LEU A 661 20.35 16.67 0.01
CA LEU A 661 20.40 18.04 0.47
C LEU A 661 20.38 18.19 2.01
N GLU A 662 19.59 17.32 2.67
CA GLU A 662 19.47 17.24 4.13
C GLU A 662 20.83 16.99 4.84
N HIS A 663 21.75 16.23 4.24
CA HIS A 663 23.08 15.99 4.79
C HIS A 663 23.95 17.24 4.71
N TYR A 664 23.81 18.02 3.61
CA TYR A 664 24.48 19.32 3.49
C TYR A 664 23.94 20.32 4.51
N ILE A 665 22.62 20.38 4.74
CA ILE A 665 22.03 21.20 5.78
C ILE A 665 22.60 20.83 7.15
N ALA A 666 22.66 19.54 7.49
CA ALA A 666 23.21 19.07 8.76
C ALA A 666 24.69 19.48 8.94
N MET A 667 25.49 19.48 7.88
CA MET A 667 26.87 19.96 7.91
C MET A 667 26.95 21.47 8.10
N VAL A 668 26.12 22.24 7.42
CA VAL A 668 26.06 23.72 7.61
C VAL A 668 25.59 24.05 9.04
N GLU A 669 24.63 23.31 9.59
CA GLU A 669 24.24 23.46 11.00
C GLU A 669 25.37 23.08 11.96
N LEU A 670 26.18 22.06 11.64
CA LEU A 670 27.36 21.68 12.44
C LEU A 670 28.41 22.79 12.46
N TYR A 671 28.80 23.33 11.30
CA TYR A 671 29.72 24.47 11.22
C TYR A 671 29.14 25.72 11.95
N GLY A 672 27.84 25.96 11.75
CA GLY A 672 27.15 27.08 12.39
C GLY A 672 27.18 26.99 13.90
N ARG A 673 26.90 25.81 14.49
CA ARG A 673 26.96 25.58 15.94
C ARG A 673 28.38 25.75 16.50
N ALA A 674 29.37 25.30 15.76
CA ALA A 674 30.77 25.42 16.13
C ALA A 674 31.36 26.84 15.92
N GLY A 675 30.58 27.77 15.36
CA GLY A 675 31.05 29.14 15.07
C GLY A 675 31.99 29.25 13.87
N ARG A 676 32.21 28.19 13.12
CA ARG A 676 33.09 28.15 11.93
C ARG A 676 32.38 28.66 10.68
N LEU A 677 31.87 29.89 10.72
CA LEU A 677 31.00 30.46 9.67
C LEU A 677 31.70 30.59 8.31
N GLY A 678 33.01 30.88 8.27
CA GLY A 678 33.77 30.92 7.01
C GLY A 678 33.83 29.55 6.31
N GLU A 679 34.08 28.49 7.06
CA GLU A 679 34.11 27.14 6.52
C GLU A 679 32.71 26.68 6.05
N ALA A 680 31.64 27.16 6.70
CA ALA A 680 30.27 26.91 6.27
C ALA A 680 29.99 27.52 4.89
N VAL A 681 30.45 28.75 4.63
CA VAL A 681 30.32 29.40 3.32
C VAL A 681 31.11 28.64 2.25
N GLU A 682 32.38 28.35 2.54
CA GLU A 682 33.23 27.58 1.62
C GLU A 682 32.61 26.20 1.29
N PHE A 683 32.02 25.55 2.30
CA PHE A 683 31.35 24.26 2.10
C PHE A 683 30.11 24.39 1.19
N ILE A 684 29.31 25.47 1.34
CA ILE A 684 28.15 25.75 0.49
C ILE A 684 28.58 26.02 -0.96
N GLU A 685 29.63 26.80 -1.15
CA GLU A 685 30.15 27.15 -2.49
C GLU A 685 30.72 25.93 -3.25
N ASN A 686 31.27 24.96 -2.51
CA ASN A 686 31.87 23.74 -3.09
C ASN A 686 30.88 22.56 -3.24
N MET A 687 29.61 22.72 -2.88
CA MET A 687 28.68 21.60 -2.99
C MET A 687 28.23 21.36 -4.44
N PRO A 688 28.05 20.08 -4.87
CA PRO A 688 27.69 19.73 -6.24
C PRO A 688 26.21 19.97 -6.57
N LEU A 689 25.41 20.32 -5.59
CA LEU A 689 23.97 20.60 -5.71
C LEU A 689 23.75 22.11 -5.57
N GLU A 690 22.76 22.65 -6.26
CA GLU A 690 22.35 24.04 -6.04
C GLU A 690 21.80 24.21 -4.62
N PRO A 691 22.37 25.17 -3.82
CA PRO A 691 21.90 25.42 -2.47
C PRO A 691 20.45 25.91 -2.49
N ASP A 692 19.59 25.24 -1.71
CA ASP A 692 18.20 25.63 -1.55
C ASP A 692 18.00 26.69 -0.45
N PHE A 693 16.76 27.10 -0.30
CA PHE A 693 16.32 28.02 0.75
C PHE A 693 16.75 27.56 2.15
N SER A 694 16.68 26.24 2.45
CA SER A 694 16.94 25.70 3.79
C SER A 694 18.41 25.81 4.19
N ILE A 695 19.34 25.65 3.24
CA ILE A 695 20.79 25.81 3.47
C ILE A 695 21.13 27.24 3.84
N TRP A 696 20.63 28.22 3.04
CA TRP A 696 20.87 29.63 3.32
C TRP A 696 20.22 30.09 4.62
N LEU A 697 19.06 29.54 4.96
CA LEU A 697 18.39 29.80 6.23
C LEU A 697 19.17 29.24 7.43
N ALA A 698 19.78 28.06 7.30
CA ALA A 698 20.65 27.50 8.34
C ALA A 698 21.90 28.41 8.57
N LEU A 699 22.56 28.81 7.49
CA LEU A 699 23.70 29.73 7.58
C LEU A 699 23.30 31.09 8.18
N PHE A 700 22.18 31.65 7.71
CA PHE A 700 21.65 32.92 8.21
C PHE A 700 21.38 32.89 9.71
N SER A 701 20.74 31.80 10.17
CA SER A 701 20.45 31.59 11.60
C SER A 701 21.75 31.51 12.42
N ALA A 702 22.74 30.75 11.94
CA ALA A 702 24.05 30.64 12.60
C ALA A 702 24.80 32.00 12.66
N CYS A 703 24.80 32.78 11.57
CA CYS A 703 25.44 34.10 11.52
C CYS A 703 24.81 35.06 12.51
N ARG A 704 23.51 35.03 12.73
CA ARG A 704 22.81 35.84 13.73
C ARG A 704 23.22 35.46 15.15
N ILE A 705 23.27 34.15 15.47
CA ILE A 705 23.67 33.66 16.80
C ILE A 705 25.08 34.11 17.14
N HIS A 706 26.02 34.01 16.19
CA HIS A 706 27.43 34.43 16.38
C HIS A 706 27.68 35.91 16.08
N LYS A 707 26.63 36.72 15.89
CA LYS A 707 26.71 38.19 15.67
C LYS A 707 27.59 38.57 14.46
N ASN A 708 27.68 37.69 13.45
CA ASN A 708 28.44 38.01 12.23
C ASN A 708 27.51 38.68 11.20
N ILE A 709 27.40 39.99 11.28
CA ILE A 709 26.49 40.77 10.45
C ILE A 709 26.83 40.68 8.96
N ALA A 710 28.11 40.66 8.60
CA ALA A 710 28.54 40.63 7.20
C ALA A 710 28.05 39.34 6.48
N LEU A 711 28.27 38.20 7.07
CA LEU A 711 27.79 36.91 6.52
C LEU A 711 26.28 36.75 6.63
N ALA A 712 25.66 37.35 7.65
CA ALA A 712 24.20 37.37 7.77
C ALA A 712 23.54 38.14 6.61
N VAL A 713 24.14 39.27 6.19
CA VAL A 713 23.66 40.04 5.03
C VAL A 713 23.82 39.26 3.73
N LEU A 714 24.97 38.60 3.54
CA LEU A 714 25.20 37.75 2.37
C LEU A 714 24.17 36.62 2.27
N ALA A 715 23.93 35.92 3.37
CA ALA A 715 22.93 34.85 3.41
C ALA A 715 21.51 35.42 3.20
N ALA A 716 21.21 36.64 3.74
CA ALA A 716 19.93 37.30 3.55
C ALA A 716 19.69 37.68 2.08
N GLU A 717 20.72 38.17 1.37
CA GLU A 717 20.63 38.48 -0.07
C GLU A 717 20.29 37.24 -0.89
N ARG A 718 20.92 36.10 -0.60
CA ARG A 718 20.61 34.84 -1.25
C ARG A 718 19.21 34.34 -0.92
N LEU A 719 18.75 34.51 0.30
CA LEU A 719 17.38 34.13 0.68
C LEU A 719 16.32 34.96 -0.05
N LEU A 720 16.62 36.15 -0.49
CA LEU A 720 15.69 37.00 -1.26
C LEU A 720 15.49 36.52 -2.71
N GLU A 721 16.40 35.72 -3.22
CA GLU A 721 16.26 35.11 -4.55
C GLU A 721 15.12 34.02 -4.58
N PHE A 722 14.71 33.54 -3.42
CA PHE A 722 13.62 32.57 -3.29
C PHE A 722 12.31 33.29 -2.93
N GLU A 723 11.19 32.78 -3.47
CA GLU A 723 9.85 33.23 -3.06
C GLU A 723 9.55 32.77 -1.63
N VAL A 724 9.69 33.66 -0.65
CA VAL A 724 9.46 33.34 0.77
C VAL A 724 8.01 33.61 1.12
N GLY A 725 7.24 32.54 1.37
CA GLY A 725 5.84 32.67 1.84
C GLY A 725 5.69 32.91 3.35
N ASN A 726 6.78 33.04 4.12
CA ASN A 726 6.75 33.04 5.57
C ASN A 726 7.05 34.45 6.16
N HIS A 727 6.04 35.01 6.84
CA HIS A 727 6.12 36.32 7.52
C HIS A 727 7.33 36.46 8.47
N SER A 728 7.58 35.48 9.34
CA SER A 728 8.66 35.54 10.32
C SER A 728 10.06 35.68 9.68
N ILE A 729 10.26 35.10 8.50
CA ILE A 729 11.52 35.19 7.76
C ILE A 729 11.68 36.58 7.15
N TYR A 730 10.63 37.18 6.58
CA TYR A 730 10.67 38.54 6.09
C TYR A 730 10.99 39.55 7.21
N GLN A 731 10.44 39.34 8.40
CA GLN A 731 10.72 40.11 9.59
C GLN A 731 12.19 40.03 9.97
N LEU A 732 12.75 38.82 10.08
CA LEU A 732 14.16 38.58 10.42
C LEU A 732 15.12 39.21 9.39
N LEU A 733 14.80 39.05 8.10
CA LEU A 733 15.57 39.68 7.02
C LEU A 733 15.51 41.20 7.08
N SER A 734 14.31 41.77 7.29
CA SER A 734 14.11 43.21 7.42
C SER A 734 14.94 43.85 8.56
N GLN A 735 14.98 43.18 9.71
CA GLN A 735 15.78 43.62 10.87
C GLN A 735 17.27 43.54 10.56
N THR A 736 17.75 42.45 9.94
CA THR A 736 19.16 42.31 9.60
C THR A 736 19.62 43.38 8.63
N PHE A 737 18.85 43.72 7.59
CA PHE A 737 19.15 44.80 6.67
C PHE A 737 19.06 46.18 7.33
N GLY A 738 18.15 46.36 8.28
CA GLY A 738 18.03 47.60 9.07
C GLY A 738 19.28 47.84 9.91
N LEU A 739 19.81 46.84 10.59
CA LEU A 739 21.04 46.91 11.39
C LEU A 739 22.30 47.25 10.56
N TYR A 740 22.30 46.83 9.28
CA TYR A 740 23.42 47.05 8.36
C TYR A 740 23.29 48.34 7.55
N GLY A 741 22.26 49.14 7.78
CA GLY A 741 22.05 50.42 7.09
C GLY A 741 21.49 50.31 5.66
N LYS A 742 21.09 49.16 5.21
CA LYS A 742 20.41 48.95 3.91
C LYS A 742 18.90 49.21 4.04
N SER A 743 18.53 50.45 4.36
CA SER A 743 17.15 50.87 4.67
C SER A 743 16.14 50.59 3.53
N GLU A 744 16.60 50.63 2.27
CA GLU A 744 15.74 50.40 1.10
C GLU A 744 15.25 48.95 1.03
N HIS A 745 16.14 47.96 1.28
CA HIS A 745 15.79 46.56 1.35
C HIS A 745 14.91 46.27 2.57
N ALA A 746 15.18 46.85 3.70
CA ALA A 746 14.38 46.74 4.91
C ALA A 746 12.94 47.25 4.70
N LEU A 747 12.75 48.40 4.02
CA LEU A 747 11.42 48.91 3.68
C LEU A 747 10.65 48.03 2.68
N LYS A 748 11.32 47.49 1.68
CA LYS A 748 10.70 46.54 0.70
C LYS A 748 10.22 45.30 1.41
N LEU A 749 11.01 44.72 2.30
CA LEU A 749 10.66 43.55 3.09
C LEU A 749 9.53 43.81 4.07
N LYS A 750 9.45 44.97 4.71
CA LYS A 750 8.32 45.36 5.57
C LYS A 750 6.98 45.42 4.82
N ARG A 751 6.99 45.69 3.52
CA ARG A 751 5.77 45.63 2.68
C ARG A 751 5.36 44.17 2.42
N LEU A 752 6.31 43.31 2.02
CA LEU A 752 6.08 41.87 1.81
C LEU A 752 5.66 41.14 3.10
N GLU A 753 6.19 41.60 4.24
CA GLU A 753 5.81 41.12 5.57
C GLU A 753 4.32 41.36 5.86
N LYS A 754 3.78 42.53 5.52
CA LYS A 754 2.36 42.85 5.70
C LYS A 754 1.45 41.97 4.83
N ASP A 755 1.87 41.69 3.61
CA ASP A 755 1.11 40.83 2.70
C ASP A 755 1.15 39.36 3.15
N ALA A 756 2.26 38.90 3.75
CA ALA A 756 2.42 37.56 4.29
C ALA A 756 1.69 37.37 5.64
N LEU A 757 1.47 38.46 6.41
CA LEU A 757 0.77 38.44 7.69
C LEU A 757 -0.66 37.91 7.56
N ALA A 758 -1.35 38.19 6.45
CA ALA A 758 -2.69 37.72 6.15
C ALA A 758 -2.78 36.18 5.97
N ARG A 759 -1.65 35.49 5.79
CA ARG A 759 -1.54 34.04 5.58
C ARG A 759 -0.97 33.29 6.79
N LYS A 760 -0.67 33.97 7.89
CA LYS A 760 -0.04 33.37 9.08
C LYS A 760 -1.03 32.48 9.82
N SER A 761 -0.71 31.21 10.00
CA SER A 761 -1.40 30.35 10.97
C SER A 761 -0.97 30.78 12.39
N PRO A 762 -1.91 30.95 13.32
CA PRO A 762 -1.57 31.36 14.68
C PRO A 762 -0.68 30.33 15.38
N GLY A 763 0.22 30.80 16.25
CA GLY A 763 0.99 29.93 17.14
C GLY A 763 0.07 29.25 18.14
N GLU A 764 0.11 27.90 18.13
CA GLU A 764 -0.75 27.08 18.96
C GLU A 764 0.06 26.18 19.88
N SER A 765 -0.45 25.98 21.08
CA SER A 765 0.12 25.03 22.03
C SER A 765 -0.96 24.12 22.59
N TRP A 766 -0.60 22.85 22.82
CA TRP A 766 -1.52 21.86 23.36
C TRP A 766 -0.99 21.25 24.65
N ILE A 767 -1.89 20.95 25.58
CA ILE A 767 -1.61 20.22 26.78
C ILE A 767 -2.69 19.17 27.02
N ILE A 768 -2.30 18.01 27.51
CA ILE A 768 -3.26 16.94 27.91
C ILE A 768 -3.43 16.97 29.43
N LYS A 769 -4.66 17.16 29.88
CA LYS A 769 -5.04 17.04 31.30
C LYS A 769 -6.14 15.99 31.44
N GLY A 770 -5.82 14.85 32.05
CA GLY A 770 -6.71 13.68 32.06
C GLY A 770 -6.89 13.10 30.66
N ASN A 771 -8.14 13.03 30.18
CA ASN A 771 -8.49 12.51 28.85
C ASN A 771 -8.82 13.59 27.83
N LYS A 772 -8.64 14.88 28.17
CA LYS A 772 -8.96 16.02 27.29
C LYS A 772 -7.69 16.71 26.82
N VAL A 773 -7.66 17.08 25.56
CA VAL A 773 -6.66 17.94 24.94
C VAL A 773 -7.17 19.38 25.08
N TYR A 774 -6.35 20.25 25.61
CA TYR A 774 -6.61 21.70 25.72
C TYR A 774 -5.70 22.41 24.74
N ARG A 775 -6.30 23.25 23.89
CA ARG A 775 -5.62 24.02 22.87
C ARG A 775 -5.58 25.49 23.27
N PHE A 776 -4.41 26.08 23.16
CA PHE A 776 -4.16 27.48 23.45
C PHE A 776 -3.69 28.16 22.19
N ILE A 777 -4.31 29.29 21.87
CA ILE A 777 -3.94 30.14 20.74
C ILE A 777 -3.51 31.46 21.35
N ALA A 778 -2.49 32.08 20.81
CA ALA A 778 -2.09 33.41 21.23
C ALA A 778 -3.27 34.39 21.08
N ASP A 779 -3.52 35.22 22.06
CA ASP A 779 -4.59 36.25 22.10
C ASP A 779 -6.05 35.84 22.13
N CYS A 780 -6.37 34.55 22.37
CA CYS A 780 -7.75 34.18 22.54
C CYS A 780 -8.33 34.64 23.88
N SER A 781 -9.29 35.53 23.83
CA SER A 781 -10.12 35.99 24.95
C SER A 781 -11.22 34.96 25.25
N THR A 782 -10.90 33.89 25.96
CA THR A 782 -11.91 33.02 26.52
C THR A 782 -12.10 33.23 28.01
N PRO A 783 -13.31 33.07 28.60
CA PRO A 783 -13.61 33.40 30.00
C PRO A 783 -12.74 32.70 31.06
N TYR A 784 -12.05 31.62 30.70
CA TYR A 784 -11.10 30.92 31.57
C TYR A 784 -9.77 31.68 31.76
N PHE A 785 -9.51 32.76 31.00
CA PHE A 785 -8.21 33.39 30.88
C PHE A 785 -7.96 34.54 31.90
N GLU A 786 -8.99 35.15 32.51
CA GLU A 786 -8.78 36.28 33.43
C GLU A 786 -7.95 35.89 34.65
N HIS A 787 -8.17 34.71 35.21
CA HIS A 787 -7.37 34.18 36.32
C HIS A 787 -5.94 33.78 35.90
N LEU A 788 -5.75 33.35 34.63
CA LEU A 788 -4.43 32.98 34.11
C LEU A 788 -3.59 34.22 33.80
N HIS A 789 -4.20 35.31 33.36
CA HIS A 789 -3.51 36.56 33.08
C HIS A 789 -2.89 37.21 34.34
N SER A 790 -3.56 37.18 35.48
CA SER A 790 -3.01 37.69 36.73
C SER A 790 -1.77 36.92 37.17
N TRP A 791 -1.82 35.60 37.01
CA TRP A 791 -0.75 34.72 37.37
C TRP A 791 0.46 34.82 36.42
N LEU A 792 0.20 35.05 35.11
CA LEU A 792 1.24 35.27 34.11
C LEU A 792 1.98 36.57 34.33
N ARG A 793 1.28 37.67 34.72
CA ARG A 793 1.93 38.96 35.07
C ARG A 793 2.87 38.78 36.25
N GLU A 794 2.49 38.06 37.27
CA GLU A 794 3.32 37.75 38.43
C GLU A 794 4.60 36.98 38.04
N ILE A 795 4.50 36.02 37.15
CA ILE A 795 5.65 35.26 36.64
C ILE A 795 6.54 36.16 35.80
N GLU A 796 5.98 36.95 34.90
CA GLU A 796 6.75 37.85 34.02
C GLU A 796 7.52 38.92 34.82
N GLU A 797 6.95 39.48 35.87
CA GLU A 797 7.64 40.39 36.78
C GLU A 797 8.83 39.73 37.50
N LYS A 798 8.64 38.48 37.93
CA LYS A 798 9.70 37.69 38.59
C LYS A 798 10.78 37.22 37.60
N VAL A 799 10.44 36.89 36.38
CA VAL A 799 11.39 36.50 35.30
C VAL A 799 12.27 37.69 34.91
N ARG A 800 11.72 38.90 34.85
CA ARG A 800 12.49 40.13 34.57
C ARG A 800 13.58 40.40 35.61
N GLY A 801 13.43 39.96 36.85
CA GLY A 801 14.43 40.08 37.92
C GLY A 801 15.50 38.97 37.93
N PHE A 802 15.36 37.94 37.13
CA PHE A 802 16.18 36.70 37.23
C PHE A 802 17.50 36.74 36.47
N GLU A 803 17.64 37.56 35.40
CA GLU A 803 18.90 37.71 34.67
C GLU A 803 19.10 39.16 34.20
N SER A 804 20.17 39.79 34.65
CA SER A 804 20.74 41.00 34.03
C SER A 804 21.52 40.54 32.80
N TYR A 805 20.94 40.58 31.61
CA TYR A 805 21.68 40.22 30.39
C TYR A 805 21.48 41.17 29.20
N ASP A 806 22.58 41.34 28.51
CA ASP A 806 22.86 42.20 27.37
C ASP A 806 21.71 42.38 26.37
N ARG A 807 21.28 43.64 26.25
CA ARG A 807 20.12 44.13 25.50
C ARG A 807 20.36 44.30 23.99
N LEU A 808 21.21 43.54 23.35
CA LEU A 808 21.65 43.95 22.00
C LEU A 808 21.06 43.29 20.76
N CYS A 809 20.24 42.23 20.86
CA CYS A 809 19.80 41.56 19.64
C CYS A 809 18.31 41.22 19.52
N ILE A 810 17.47 41.41 20.52
CA ILE A 810 16.13 40.80 20.56
C ILE A 810 15.02 41.80 20.90
N GLU A 811 15.34 43.02 21.37
CA GLU A 811 14.33 43.93 21.90
C GLU A 811 13.35 44.53 20.89
N GLU A 812 13.60 44.45 19.57
CA GLU A 812 12.68 45.02 18.57
C GLU A 812 11.69 43.97 18.03
N GLU A 813 12.07 42.69 18.00
CA GLU A 813 11.15 41.59 17.63
C GLU A 813 10.05 41.38 18.67
N GLU A 814 10.41 41.53 19.95
CA GLU A 814 9.48 41.39 21.08
C GLU A 814 8.62 42.63 21.29
N LYS A 815 9.07 43.85 20.91
CA LYS A 815 8.35 45.09 21.17
C LYS A 815 7.12 45.30 20.29
N GLU A 816 7.07 44.78 19.08
CA GLU A 816 5.84 44.85 18.24
C GLU A 816 4.82 43.72 18.56
N GLU A 817 5.24 42.62 19.19
CA GLU A 817 4.35 41.58 19.77
C GLU A 817 4.10 41.81 21.28
N THR A 818 4.67 42.83 21.92
CA THR A 818 4.66 43.06 23.38
C THR A 818 3.31 43.43 24.02
N GLY A 819 2.23 43.17 23.33
CA GLY A 819 0.89 43.14 23.94
C GLY A 819 0.29 41.75 23.99
N ARG A 820 0.94 40.72 23.42
CA ARG A 820 0.34 39.40 23.17
C ARG A 820 0.96 38.31 24.03
N ILE A 821 0.12 37.56 24.72
CA ILE A 821 0.57 36.42 25.55
C ILE A 821 0.73 35.21 24.63
N HIS A 822 1.91 34.63 24.64
CA HIS A 822 2.23 33.47 23.83
C HIS A 822 1.48 32.18 24.32
N SER A 823 1.11 31.32 23.39
CA SER A 823 0.32 30.12 23.66
C SER A 823 0.98 29.13 24.62
N GLU A 824 2.33 29.05 24.64
CA GLU A 824 3.07 28.18 25.56
C GLU A 824 3.04 28.71 26.98
N LYS A 825 3.11 30.06 27.19
CA LYS A 825 2.98 30.65 28.54
C LYS A 825 1.58 30.36 29.11
N LEU A 826 0.53 30.46 28.29
CA LEU A 826 -0.82 30.11 28.65
C LEU A 826 -0.93 28.66 29.04
N ALA A 827 -0.31 27.74 28.27
CA ALA A 827 -0.30 26.31 28.56
C ALA A 827 0.41 25.98 29.88
N ILE A 828 1.55 26.64 30.15
CA ILE A 828 2.29 26.50 31.43
C ILE A 828 1.42 26.98 32.58
N ALA A 829 0.83 28.17 32.46
CA ALA A 829 -0.02 28.78 33.47
C ALA A 829 -1.24 27.87 33.76
N PHE A 830 -1.89 27.37 32.76
CA PHE A 830 -3.01 26.42 32.91
C PHE A 830 -2.61 25.12 33.60
N ALA A 831 -1.40 24.60 33.33
CA ALA A 831 -0.90 23.39 33.99
C ALA A 831 -0.71 23.59 35.50
N LEU A 832 -0.25 24.80 35.89
CA LEU A 832 0.03 25.16 37.27
C LEU A 832 -1.21 25.68 38.01
N ALA A 833 -2.15 26.30 37.33
CA ALA A 833 -3.37 26.84 37.92
C ALA A 833 -4.28 25.71 38.47
N GLY A 834 -4.81 25.92 39.66
CA GLY A 834 -5.82 25.05 40.27
C GLY A 834 -5.30 23.87 41.09
N LYS A 835 -4.01 23.82 41.43
CA LYS A 835 -3.47 22.79 42.35
C LYS A 835 -2.67 23.43 43.51
N TYR A 836 -2.89 22.94 44.70
CA TYR A 836 -2.09 23.32 45.88
C TYR A 836 -0.60 22.92 45.77
N ARG A 837 -0.25 22.02 44.87
CA ARG A 837 1.13 21.65 44.52
C ARG A 837 1.26 21.61 42.98
N ALA A 838 2.34 22.16 42.46
CA ALA A 838 2.69 22.05 41.07
C ALA A 838 2.73 20.57 40.59
N PRO A 839 2.30 20.25 39.38
CA PRO A 839 2.44 18.90 38.87
C PRO A 839 3.94 18.57 38.71
N GLN A 840 4.32 17.33 39.02
CA GLN A 840 5.71 16.87 38.87
C GLN A 840 6.26 17.05 37.48
N THR A 841 5.39 16.91 36.50
CA THR A 841 5.77 17.02 35.06
C THR A 841 4.69 17.72 34.25
N ILE A 842 5.06 18.69 33.46
CA ILE A 842 4.22 19.39 32.50
C ILE A 842 4.66 18.98 31.09
N ARG A 843 3.71 18.66 30.21
CA ARG A 843 3.98 18.31 28.81
C ARG A 843 3.21 19.19 27.86
N ILE A 844 3.92 19.92 27.02
CA ILE A 844 3.37 20.89 26.09
C ILE A 844 3.88 20.58 24.69
N MET A 845 3.01 20.72 23.72
CA MET A 845 3.36 20.67 22.31
C MET A 845 3.06 22.01 21.67
N LYS A 846 3.88 22.42 20.72
CA LYS A 846 3.75 23.65 19.93
C LYS A 846 3.92 23.37 18.44
N ASN A 847 3.12 24.05 17.61
CA ASN A 847 3.18 23.93 16.14
C ASN A 847 4.29 24.76 15.50
N SER A 848 4.90 25.66 16.25
CA SER A 848 5.97 26.55 15.81
C SER A 848 7.17 26.46 16.75
N ARG A 849 8.28 27.09 16.38
CA ARG A 849 9.49 27.15 17.20
C ARG A 849 9.24 27.96 18.49
N MET A 850 9.86 27.55 19.60
CA MET A 850 9.77 28.25 20.88
C MET A 850 10.60 29.55 20.83
N CYS A 851 10.07 30.67 21.32
CA CYS A 851 10.83 31.92 21.42
C CYS A 851 11.72 31.96 22.68
N VAL A 852 12.68 32.84 22.66
CA VAL A 852 13.65 33.00 23.77
C VAL A 852 12.98 33.36 25.09
N ASP A 853 11.96 34.22 25.05
CA ASP A 853 11.25 34.68 26.26
C ASP A 853 10.44 33.54 26.90
N CYS A 854 9.75 32.71 26.07
CA CYS A 854 9.06 31.52 26.56
C CYS A 854 10.04 30.46 27.10
N HIS A 855 11.24 30.37 26.50
CA HIS A 855 12.27 29.44 26.94
C HIS A 855 12.80 29.86 28.33
N LYS A 856 13.06 31.16 28.54
CA LYS A 856 13.43 31.69 29.85
C LYS A 856 12.33 31.52 30.89
N THR A 857 11.09 31.75 30.51
CA THR A 857 9.92 31.52 31.39
C THR A 857 9.85 30.08 31.83
N ALA A 858 10.04 29.08 30.92
CA ALA A 858 10.06 27.67 31.25
C ALA A 858 11.21 27.31 32.21
N LYS A 859 12.42 27.84 32.01
CA LYS A 859 13.54 27.64 32.94
C LYS A 859 13.23 28.17 34.34
N TYR A 860 12.71 29.41 34.42
CA TYR A 860 12.32 30.04 35.70
C TYR A 860 11.26 29.19 36.42
N VAL A 861 10.24 28.73 35.71
CA VAL A 861 9.18 27.93 36.29
C VAL A 861 9.72 26.63 36.85
N THR A 862 10.60 25.93 36.15
CA THR A 862 11.17 24.67 36.65
C THR A 862 12.02 24.85 37.89
N LEU A 863 12.78 25.95 37.99
CA LEU A 863 13.58 26.29 39.17
C LEU A 863 12.71 26.68 40.35
N SER A 864 11.68 27.53 40.12
CA SER A 864 10.87 28.10 41.19
C SER A 864 9.81 27.12 41.73
N TYR A 865 9.27 26.24 40.91
CA TYR A 865 8.19 25.34 41.30
C TYR A 865 8.63 23.89 41.42
N GLY A 866 9.91 23.54 41.17
CA GLY A 866 10.46 22.18 41.29
C GLY A 866 9.78 21.16 40.38
N CYS A 867 9.28 21.58 39.24
CA CYS A 867 8.62 20.73 38.23
C CYS A 867 9.50 20.52 37.00
N GLU A 868 9.28 19.44 36.29
CA GLU A 868 9.89 19.21 34.98
C GLU A 868 8.95 19.62 33.85
N ILE A 869 9.46 20.32 32.83
CA ILE A 869 8.68 20.70 31.65
C ILE A 869 9.29 20.01 30.41
N TYR A 870 8.47 19.26 29.70
CA TYR A 870 8.77 18.74 28.37
C TYR A 870 7.96 19.55 27.38
N LEU A 871 8.65 20.30 26.52
CA LEU A 871 8.02 21.07 25.45
C LEU A 871 8.59 20.59 24.12
N SER A 872 7.73 20.04 23.27
CA SER A 872 8.07 19.67 21.91
C SER A 872 7.67 20.78 20.99
N ASP A 873 8.62 21.32 20.25
CA ASP A 873 8.39 22.28 19.19
C ASP A 873 8.61 21.62 17.81
N SER A 874 8.65 22.39 16.74
CA SER A 874 8.82 21.88 15.38
C SER A 874 10.21 21.26 15.11
N LYS A 875 11.23 21.49 15.97
CA LYS A 875 12.61 21.03 15.76
C LYS A 875 13.13 20.05 16.79
N CYS A 876 12.79 20.21 18.07
CA CYS A 876 13.36 19.40 19.16
C CYS A 876 12.43 19.29 20.37
N LEU A 877 12.81 18.38 21.29
CA LEU A 877 12.18 18.30 22.59
C LEU A 877 13.03 19.08 23.61
N HIS A 878 12.49 20.15 24.14
CA HIS A 878 13.05 20.88 25.26
C HIS A 878 12.67 20.19 26.57
N HIS A 879 13.64 19.64 27.27
CA HIS A 879 13.44 19.15 28.62
C HIS A 879 14.06 20.15 29.61
N PHE A 880 13.18 20.87 30.30
CA PHE A 880 13.56 21.82 31.33
C PHE A 880 13.51 21.13 32.69
N LYS A 881 14.61 21.22 33.41
CA LYS A 881 14.76 20.70 34.76
C LYS A 881 15.74 21.58 35.52
N ASP A 882 15.39 21.91 36.78
CA ASP A 882 16.26 22.68 37.69
C ASP A 882 16.85 23.96 37.04
N GLY A 883 16.06 24.63 36.18
CA GLY A 883 16.47 25.86 35.50
C GLY A 883 17.35 25.67 34.26
N VAL A 884 17.63 24.42 33.87
CA VAL A 884 18.45 24.07 32.70
C VAL A 884 17.61 23.42 31.62
N CYS A 885 17.94 23.66 30.34
CA CYS A 885 17.30 22.99 29.21
C CYS A 885 18.26 22.03 28.51
N SER A 886 17.74 20.86 28.05
CA SER A 886 18.49 19.87 27.29
C SER A 886 19.05 20.38 25.95
N CYS A 887 18.51 21.48 25.39
CA CYS A 887 18.99 22.07 24.12
C CYS A 887 20.29 22.87 24.25
N GLY A 888 20.79 23.12 25.49
CA GLY A 888 21.97 23.90 25.72
C GLY A 888 21.85 25.36 25.26
N ASP A 889 20.62 25.89 25.18
CA ASP A 889 20.27 27.26 24.74
C ASP A 889 20.61 27.59 23.28
N TYR A 890 20.85 26.56 22.49
CA TYR A 890 21.01 26.63 21.04
C TYR A 890 19.88 25.84 20.34
N TRP A 891 18.89 26.54 19.82
CA TRP A 891 17.75 25.94 19.13
C TRP A 891 17.32 26.69 17.87
#